data_2320dc55fa9d8c3aff8c11cc07c61649
#
_entry.id   2320dc55fa9d8c3aff8c11cc07c61649
#
_cell.length_a   1.000
_cell.length_b   1.000
_cell.length_c   1.000
_cell.angle_alpha   90.00
_cell.angle_beta   90.00
_cell.angle_gamma   90.00
#
_symmetry.space_group_name_H-M   'P 1'
#
loop_
_entity.id
_entity.type
_entity.pdbx_description
1 polymer ?
#
loop_
_entity_poly.entity_id
_entity_poly.type
_entity_poly.pdbx_seq_one_letter_code
_entity_poly.pdbx_strand_id
1 'polypeptide(L)'
;MLSLQADARQHQPQQPQPPQLQQQQQPLFGANVACGLGFHPAGADVEEIPFALQLLDGSADIKPLIAKPTEGDEDMHLALAHQNYKAGNYNQALDHSNAIYRKNPKRTDNLLLLGAIYYQLHDFDMCIAKNQEALAIDPHFAECYGNMANAWKEKGDIDLAIQLYQAAIKLRPNFSDAWSNLASAYTRIGRLTDAAQCCRNALALNPRLVDAHSNLGNLMKAQGLIQDAYNCYVEALRIQPTFAIAWSNLAGLFMESGDLNRALLYYKEAVKLKPAFADAYLNLGNVYKALRMPQEAIMCYQHAIQARPSCTMAYGYLAGIYYEQGHLDLAILHYKEAINCDSTFIEAYNNLGNALKDAGRVEEAISCYRSCLAFQPNHPQALTNLGNIYMECNMMSYAASCYKATLSVTTGLSAPFSNLAIIYKQQGNYADAIACYNEVLRIDPSAADGLVNRGNTFKEIGRVTEAIQDYVRAVSIRPNMAEAHANLASAYKDSGLVELAIKSYRQALMLRPDFPEATCNLLHTLQCVCDWDDREKRFAEVEAIIRRQIKMSVLPSVQPFHAIAYPIDPMLALEISRKYAAHCSLIASRYVLPAFTHPPRVPVKSEGKNGRLRLGYVSSDFGNHPLSHLMGSVFGMHNRENVEVFCYALSQNDGTEWRQRIQSEAEHFIDVCSMSSDMIARKINEDKIHILVNLNGYTKGARNEIFAMQPAPIQVSYMGFPGTTGASYIDYLVTDEFVSPTRLSQIYSEKLVHLPHCYFVNDYKQKNRDVLNPVCRHKRADYGLPEDKFIFACFNQLYKMDPDIFNTWCNILKRVPNSALWLLRFPAAGETRLRAYAAAQGVKPDQIIFTDVAVKNEHIRRSALADLFLDTPLCNGHTTGTDVLWAGLPIITLPLEKMATRVAGSLCLATGLGDEMIVNSLKEYEERAVALAENPSKLQALTNRLKAVRMTCPLFDTKRWVLNLERAYFKMWYLYCSGNHPQPFKVMENDNEFPYDT
;
A
#
# COMPACT_ATOMS: atom_id res chain seq x y z
N MET A 1 -3.88 34.35 -10.26
CA MET A 1 -3.22 34.17 -11.55
C MET A 1 -3.03 35.51 -12.17
N LEU A 2 -1.90 36.13 -11.96
CA LEU A 2 -1.38 37.27 -12.77
C LEU A 2 0.08 37.42 -12.37
N SER A 3 0.90 37.65 -13.40
CA SER A 3 2.34 38.02 -13.40
C SER A 3 3.32 36.86 -13.20
N LEU A 4 3.89 36.46 -14.33
CA LEU A 4 5.33 36.44 -14.63
C LEU A 4 5.50 36.09 -16.12
N GLN A 5 5.51 37.12 -16.95
CA GLN A 5 6.19 37.16 -18.25
C GLN A 5 7.42 38.05 -18.10
N ALA A 6 8.51 37.57 -18.66
CA ALA A 6 9.75 38.19 -19.16
C ALA A 6 10.95 37.49 -18.48
N ASP A 7 11.70 36.71 -19.20
CA ASP A 7 12.85 37.00 -20.03
C ASP A 7 13.44 35.69 -20.60
N ALA A 8 13.27 35.51 -21.89
CA ALA A 8 14.01 34.51 -22.64
C ALA A 8 15.08 35.27 -23.47
N ARG A 9 16.34 35.18 -23.09
CA ARG A 9 17.48 35.40 -24.00
C ARG A 9 18.56 34.35 -23.77
N GLN A 10 18.70 33.52 -24.79
CA GLN A 10 19.93 32.92 -25.34
C GLN A 10 21.07 32.57 -24.38
N HIS A 11 21.23 31.26 -24.09
CA HIS A 11 22.53 30.59 -24.17
C HIS A 11 22.32 29.11 -24.53
N GLN A 12 22.84 28.72 -25.69
CA GLN A 12 23.02 27.28 -26.02
C GLN A 12 24.16 26.75 -25.13
N PRO A 13 23.99 25.57 -24.50
CA PRO A 13 25.12 24.81 -24.01
C PRO A 13 25.47 23.71 -25.03
N GLN A 14 26.78 23.67 -25.31
CA GLN A 14 27.49 22.62 -26.04
C GLN A 14 27.21 21.24 -25.45
N GLN A 15 27.04 20.24 -26.29
CA GLN A 15 26.95 18.83 -25.93
C GLN A 15 28.25 18.36 -25.25
N PRO A 16 28.20 17.69 -24.11
CA PRO A 16 29.32 16.90 -23.64
C PRO A 16 29.24 15.48 -24.26
N GLN A 17 30.39 15.01 -24.76
CA GLN A 17 30.61 13.66 -25.19
C GLN A 17 30.40 12.64 -24.04
N PRO A 18 29.99 11.38 -24.33
CA PRO A 18 29.75 10.37 -23.31
C PRO A 18 31.07 9.92 -22.67
N PRO A 19 31.17 9.78 -21.36
CA PRO A 19 32.30 9.13 -20.73
C PRO A 19 32.18 7.61 -20.92
N GLN A 20 33.32 7.01 -21.22
CA GLN A 20 33.54 5.59 -21.35
C GLN A 20 33.10 4.86 -20.10
N LEU A 21 32.30 3.79 -20.27
CA LEU A 21 31.98 2.80 -19.29
C LEU A 21 33.22 2.12 -18.72
N GLN A 22 33.69 2.54 -17.58
CA GLN A 22 34.40 1.63 -16.69
C GLN A 22 33.34 0.82 -15.92
N GLN A 23 33.27 -0.45 -16.25
CA GLN A 23 32.56 -1.47 -15.50
C GLN A 23 33.18 -1.58 -14.11
N GLN A 24 32.66 -0.83 -13.14
CA GLN A 24 32.78 -1.20 -11.75
C GLN A 24 31.60 -2.12 -11.42
N GLN A 25 31.90 -3.42 -11.37
CA GLN A 25 31.05 -4.41 -10.72
C GLN A 25 30.96 -4.03 -9.25
N GLN A 26 29.85 -3.42 -8.87
CA GLN A 26 29.43 -3.37 -7.47
C GLN A 26 28.86 -4.75 -7.11
N PRO A 27 29.28 -5.35 -6.00
CA PRO A 27 28.68 -6.61 -5.56
C PRO A 27 27.27 -6.33 -5.02
N LEU A 28 26.30 -6.96 -5.65
CA LEU A 28 24.97 -7.16 -5.13
C LEU A 28 25.05 -8.11 -3.91
N PHE A 29 25.41 -7.61 -2.74
CA PHE A 29 25.15 -8.24 -1.45
C PHE A 29 24.96 -7.16 -0.39
N GLY A 30 23.78 -6.60 -0.37
CA GLY A 30 23.24 -5.81 0.72
C GLY A 30 22.12 -6.54 1.43
N ALA A 31 22.33 -7.82 1.74
CA ALA A 31 21.64 -8.42 2.86
C ALA A 31 22.57 -8.30 4.04
N ASN A 32 22.38 -7.31 4.88
CA ASN A 32 22.88 -7.33 6.25
C ASN A 32 22.20 -8.51 6.97
N VAL A 33 22.71 -9.70 6.73
CA VAL A 33 22.71 -10.72 7.74
C VAL A 33 23.82 -10.29 8.68
N ALA A 34 23.50 -9.40 9.61
CA ALA A 34 24.14 -9.42 10.90
C ALA A 34 23.65 -10.73 11.55
N CYS A 35 24.16 -11.86 11.03
CA CYS A 35 24.35 -13.01 11.86
C CYS A 35 25.21 -12.50 12.98
N GLY A 36 24.62 -12.30 14.16
CA GLY A 36 25.39 -12.37 15.37
C GLY A 36 26.21 -13.63 15.22
N LEU A 37 27.50 -13.44 14.98
CA LEU A 37 28.49 -14.48 15.20
C LEU A 37 28.38 -14.79 16.68
N GLY A 38 27.36 -15.53 17.08
CA GLY A 38 27.54 -16.44 18.18
C GLY A 38 28.67 -17.33 17.70
N PHE A 39 29.86 -17.10 18.22
CA PHE A 39 30.89 -18.09 18.21
C PHE A 39 30.30 -19.31 18.93
N HIS A 40 29.59 -20.18 18.16
CA HIS A 40 29.85 -21.57 18.39
C HIS A 40 31.26 -21.76 17.82
N PRO A 41 32.27 -21.98 18.64
CA PRO A 41 33.43 -22.62 18.13
C PRO A 41 32.85 -23.84 17.41
N ALA A 42 33.04 -23.94 16.08
CA ALA A 42 32.89 -25.22 15.43
C ALA A 42 33.50 -26.17 16.43
N GLY A 43 32.66 -27.04 16.99
CA GLY A 43 33.22 -28.11 17.87
C GLY A 43 34.16 -28.86 16.94
N ALA A 44 35.35 -28.39 16.88
CA ALA A 44 36.39 -29.23 16.42
C ALA A 44 36.28 -30.41 17.37
N ASP A 45 35.73 -31.54 16.90
CA ASP A 45 36.10 -32.82 17.43
C ASP A 45 37.59 -32.86 17.22
N VAL A 46 38.30 -32.14 18.05
CA VAL A 46 39.72 -32.36 18.28
C VAL A 46 39.70 -33.77 18.85
N GLU A 47 40.07 -34.76 18.04
CA GLU A 47 40.45 -36.05 18.57
C GLU A 47 41.63 -35.74 19.49
N GLU A 48 41.32 -35.44 20.74
CA GLU A 48 42.32 -35.25 21.77
C GLU A 48 42.98 -36.61 21.93
N ILE A 49 44.20 -36.69 21.50
CA ILE A 49 45.01 -37.89 21.68
C ILE A 49 45.19 -38.06 23.20
N PRO A 50 44.58 -39.08 23.80
CA PRO A 50 44.83 -39.32 25.22
C PRO A 50 46.30 -39.53 25.44
N PHE A 51 46.88 -38.93 26.50
CA PHE A 51 48.28 -38.95 26.81
C PHE A 51 48.89 -40.35 26.96
N ALA A 52 48.07 -41.39 27.14
CA ALA A 52 48.47 -42.78 27.25
C ALA A 52 49.26 -43.31 26.03
N LEU A 53 49.24 -42.64 24.88
CA LEU A 53 49.94 -43.09 23.68
C LEU A 53 51.41 -42.69 23.65
N GLN A 54 51.89 -41.78 24.46
CA GLN A 54 53.31 -41.30 24.41
C GLN A 54 54.30 -42.17 25.11
N LEU A 55 53.89 -43.13 25.94
CA LEU A 55 54.78 -44.00 26.71
C LEU A 55 55.35 -45.17 25.89
N LEU A 56 55.00 -45.34 24.61
CA LEU A 56 55.35 -46.53 23.82
C LEU A 56 56.21 -46.31 22.56
N ASP A 57 56.76 -45.12 22.31
CA ASP A 57 57.66 -44.88 21.19
C ASP A 57 59.07 -45.26 21.45
N GLY A 58 59.31 -46.19 22.36
CA GLY A 58 60.57 -46.91 22.54
C GLY A 58 60.54 -48.25 21.80
N SER A 59 61.08 -48.25 20.59
CA SER A 59 61.31 -49.38 19.68
C SER A 59 61.47 -50.72 20.35
N ALA A 60 60.53 -51.63 20.19
CA ALA A 60 60.80 -53.05 20.19
C ALA A 60 59.86 -53.76 19.24
N ASP A 61 60.41 -54.30 18.15
CA ASP A 61 59.72 -55.24 17.28
C ASP A 61 59.21 -56.46 18.04
N ILE A 62 57.95 -56.53 18.37
CA ILE A 62 57.31 -57.73 18.92
C ILE A 62 56.44 -58.31 17.79
N LYS A 63 56.88 -59.38 17.16
CA LYS A 63 56.05 -60.27 16.32
C LYS A 63 54.83 -60.75 17.11
N PRO A 64 53.64 -60.84 16.54
CA PRO A 64 52.45 -61.34 17.24
C PRO A 64 52.56 -62.85 17.46
N LEU A 65 52.77 -63.26 18.68
CA LEU A 65 52.50 -64.63 19.16
C LEU A 65 51.01 -64.67 19.57
N ILE A 66 50.21 -65.36 18.75
CA ILE A 66 48.82 -65.69 19.06
C ILE A 66 48.81 -66.86 20.09
N ALA A 67 48.90 -66.55 21.36
CA ALA A 67 48.56 -67.44 22.46
C ALA A 67 47.46 -66.71 23.31
N LYS A 68 46.39 -67.46 23.68
CA LYS A 68 45.44 -66.93 24.67
C LYS A 68 46.18 -66.61 25.97
N PRO A 69 46.04 -65.41 26.55
CA PRO A 69 46.81 -65.05 27.74
C PRO A 69 46.38 -65.92 28.93
N THR A 70 47.30 -66.45 29.62
CA THR A 70 47.10 -67.07 30.92
C THR A 70 46.88 -66.04 31.99
N GLU A 71 46.06 -66.28 33.03
CA GLU A 71 45.62 -65.30 34.07
C GLU A 71 46.76 -64.71 34.90
N GLY A 72 47.98 -64.85 34.51
CA GLY A 72 49.16 -64.45 35.27
C GLY A 72 50.01 -63.32 34.72
N ASP A 73 49.78 -62.83 33.46
CA ASP A 73 50.70 -61.92 32.82
C ASP A 73 50.12 -60.52 32.67
N GLU A 74 50.41 -59.60 33.62
CA GLU A 74 49.92 -58.21 33.61
C GLU A 74 50.47 -57.41 32.43
N ASP A 75 51.71 -57.65 31.99
CA ASP A 75 52.32 -56.96 30.88
C ASP A 75 51.68 -57.33 29.52
N MET A 76 51.26 -58.60 29.38
CA MET A 76 50.50 -59.06 28.21
C MET A 76 49.10 -58.49 28.15
N HIS A 77 48.38 -58.44 29.27
CA HIS A 77 47.06 -57.73 29.33
C HIS A 77 47.24 -56.24 29.05
N LEU A 78 48.26 -55.57 29.53
CA LEU A 78 48.51 -54.17 29.25
C LEU A 78 48.80 -53.93 27.76
N ALA A 79 49.63 -54.80 27.14
CA ALA A 79 49.89 -54.70 25.69
C ALA A 79 48.59 -54.91 24.85
N LEU A 80 47.76 -55.87 25.23
CA LEU A 80 46.49 -56.13 24.57
C LEU A 80 45.50 -55.00 24.83
N ALA A 81 45.48 -54.41 26.02
CA ALA A 81 44.66 -53.23 26.29
C ALA A 81 45.05 -52.00 25.42
N HIS A 82 46.37 -51.75 25.29
CA HIS A 82 46.86 -50.69 24.38
C HIS A 82 46.55 -50.99 22.89
N GLN A 83 46.69 -52.26 22.48
CA GLN A 83 46.41 -52.62 21.07
C GLN A 83 44.91 -52.41 20.75
N ASN A 84 44.03 -52.88 21.65
CA ASN A 84 42.60 -52.70 21.48
C ASN A 84 42.23 -51.24 21.58
N TYR A 85 42.86 -50.44 22.46
CA TYR A 85 42.64 -48.97 22.49
C TYR A 85 43.04 -48.31 21.18
N LYS A 86 44.21 -48.61 20.62
CA LYS A 86 44.63 -48.09 19.31
C LYS A 86 43.73 -48.54 18.15
N ALA A 87 43.10 -49.71 18.26
CA ALA A 87 42.15 -50.22 17.25
C ALA A 87 40.75 -49.67 17.42
N GLY A 88 40.44 -48.81 18.40
CA GLY A 88 39.13 -48.27 18.70
C GLY A 88 38.19 -49.26 19.44
N ASN A 89 38.66 -50.41 19.84
CA ASN A 89 37.91 -51.44 20.57
C ASN A 89 37.88 -51.17 22.07
N TYR A 90 37.27 -50.03 22.48
CA TYR A 90 37.41 -49.51 23.86
C TYR A 90 36.81 -50.44 24.93
N ASN A 91 35.77 -51.17 24.64
CA ASN A 91 35.20 -52.14 25.59
C ASN A 91 36.18 -53.34 25.86
N GLN A 92 36.83 -53.86 24.81
CA GLN A 92 37.84 -54.92 24.99
C GLN A 92 39.11 -54.39 25.69
N ALA A 93 39.50 -53.14 25.39
CA ALA A 93 40.61 -52.50 26.13
C ALA A 93 40.26 -52.35 27.61
N LEU A 94 38.98 -52.02 27.92
CA LEU A 94 38.50 -51.88 29.31
C LEU A 94 38.55 -53.24 30.05
N ASP A 95 38.16 -54.34 29.41
CA ASP A 95 38.16 -55.68 30.00
C ASP A 95 39.60 -56.09 30.38
N HIS A 96 40.54 -55.87 29.48
CA HIS A 96 41.97 -56.20 29.76
C HIS A 96 42.56 -55.26 30.83
N SER A 97 42.31 -53.98 30.84
CA SER A 97 42.76 -53.04 31.85
C SER A 97 42.14 -53.29 33.22
N ASN A 98 40.85 -53.66 33.27
CA ASN A 98 40.15 -54.07 34.50
C ASN A 98 40.71 -55.40 35.07
N ALA A 99 41.14 -56.33 34.22
CA ALA A 99 41.83 -57.58 34.71
C ALA A 99 43.13 -57.23 35.44
N ILE A 100 43.90 -56.26 34.95
CA ILE A 100 45.10 -55.78 35.66
C ILE A 100 44.71 -55.06 36.96
N TYR A 101 43.71 -54.17 36.88
CA TYR A 101 43.29 -53.36 38.05
C TYR A 101 42.80 -54.24 39.21
N ARG A 102 42.12 -55.36 38.94
CA ARG A 102 41.73 -56.33 39.99
C ARG A 102 42.89 -56.97 40.66
N LYS A 103 44.02 -57.18 39.97
CA LYS A 103 45.26 -57.80 40.53
C LYS A 103 46.13 -56.76 41.16
N ASN A 104 46.38 -55.68 40.50
CA ASN A 104 47.23 -54.60 40.88
C ASN A 104 46.60 -53.21 40.75
N PRO A 105 45.80 -52.80 41.75
CA PRO A 105 45.13 -51.52 41.72
C PRO A 105 46.05 -50.29 41.73
N LYS A 106 47.34 -50.49 42.11
CA LYS A 106 48.31 -49.36 42.24
C LYS A 106 49.19 -49.20 41.00
N ARG A 107 48.95 -49.96 39.98
CA ARG A 107 49.74 -49.84 38.73
C ARG A 107 49.38 -48.55 37.97
N THR A 108 50.23 -47.55 38.01
CA THR A 108 49.96 -46.18 37.53
C THR A 108 49.82 -46.06 36.04
N ASP A 109 50.55 -46.82 35.23
CA ASP A 109 50.40 -46.88 33.75
C ASP A 109 49.04 -47.50 33.34
N ASN A 110 48.52 -48.47 34.03
CA ASN A 110 47.21 -49.05 33.81
C ASN A 110 46.07 -48.10 34.28
N LEU A 111 46.28 -47.37 35.38
CA LEU A 111 45.36 -46.36 35.84
C LEU A 111 45.24 -45.18 34.83
N LEU A 112 46.38 -44.75 34.26
CA LEU A 112 46.40 -43.76 33.18
C LEU A 112 45.60 -44.25 31.95
N LEU A 113 45.86 -45.53 31.56
CA LEU A 113 45.14 -46.14 30.41
C LEU A 113 43.63 -46.29 30.69
N LEU A 114 43.23 -46.68 31.88
CA LEU A 114 41.84 -46.75 32.32
C LEU A 114 41.17 -45.35 32.22
N GLY A 115 41.86 -44.31 32.68
CA GLY A 115 41.39 -42.91 32.52
C GLY A 115 41.17 -42.54 31.05
N ALA A 116 42.12 -42.92 30.17
CA ALA A 116 41.96 -42.67 28.72
C ALA A 116 40.84 -43.49 28.09
N ILE A 117 40.66 -44.77 28.49
CA ILE A 117 39.54 -45.60 27.99
C ILE A 117 38.19 -45.03 28.42
N TYR A 118 38.01 -44.67 29.68
CA TYR A 118 36.76 -44.06 30.18
C TYR A 118 36.44 -42.73 29.48
N TYR A 119 37.49 -41.92 29.17
CA TYR A 119 37.29 -40.72 28.38
C TYR A 119 36.69 -41.00 27.01
N GLN A 120 37.20 -42.01 26.31
CA GLN A 120 36.66 -42.41 24.98
C GLN A 120 35.26 -43.03 25.05
N LEU A 121 34.93 -43.64 26.19
CA LEU A 121 33.57 -44.15 26.48
C LEU A 121 32.60 -43.06 26.96
N HIS A 122 33.04 -41.79 27.05
CA HIS A 122 32.28 -40.63 27.56
C HIS A 122 31.89 -40.74 29.03
N ASP A 123 32.59 -41.62 29.81
CA ASP A 123 32.43 -41.70 31.27
C ASP A 123 33.48 -40.82 31.94
N PHE A 124 33.22 -39.50 31.92
CA PHE A 124 34.17 -38.48 32.43
C PHE A 124 34.40 -38.57 33.93
N ASP A 125 33.39 -39.06 34.69
CA ASP A 125 33.52 -39.21 36.14
C ASP A 125 34.50 -40.34 36.45
N MET A 126 34.42 -41.48 35.80
CA MET A 126 35.35 -42.57 35.95
C MET A 126 36.76 -42.21 35.41
N CYS A 127 36.84 -41.44 34.33
CA CYS A 127 38.10 -40.88 33.83
C CYS A 127 38.80 -40.06 34.91
N ILE A 128 38.11 -39.12 35.53
CA ILE A 128 38.66 -38.28 36.61
C ILE A 128 39.05 -39.14 37.79
N ALA A 129 38.21 -40.08 38.27
CA ALA A 129 38.48 -40.93 39.40
C ALA A 129 39.76 -41.77 39.24
N LYS A 130 39.97 -42.41 38.06
CA LYS A 130 41.12 -43.27 37.79
C LYS A 130 42.43 -42.45 37.68
N ASN A 131 42.39 -41.25 37.11
CA ASN A 131 43.53 -40.35 37.08
C ASN A 131 43.84 -39.77 38.49
N GLN A 132 42.80 -39.51 39.33
CA GLN A 132 43.03 -39.13 40.74
C GLN A 132 43.65 -40.26 41.54
N GLU A 133 43.26 -41.53 41.36
CA GLU A 133 43.87 -42.70 41.94
C GLU A 133 45.38 -42.79 41.54
N ALA A 134 45.72 -42.55 40.29
CA ALA A 134 47.09 -42.51 39.79
C ALA A 134 47.93 -41.40 40.46
N LEU A 135 47.35 -40.19 40.60
CA LEU A 135 47.97 -39.04 41.22
C LEU A 135 48.16 -39.19 42.76
N ALA A 136 47.29 -39.97 43.37
CA ALA A 136 47.52 -40.34 44.82
C ALA A 136 48.72 -41.23 45.02
N ILE A 137 49.17 -41.93 43.98
CA ILE A 137 50.42 -42.79 44.04
C ILE A 137 51.60 -41.96 43.56
N ASP A 138 51.46 -41.28 42.41
CA ASP A 138 52.54 -40.40 41.89
C ASP A 138 51.97 -39.00 41.59
N PRO A 139 52.15 -38.02 42.53
CA PRO A 139 51.65 -36.64 42.36
C PRO A 139 52.33 -35.86 41.23
N HIS A 140 53.42 -36.38 40.62
CA HIS A 140 54.19 -35.72 39.57
C HIS A 140 53.83 -36.26 38.17
N PHE A 141 52.82 -37.13 38.05
CA PHE A 141 52.45 -37.76 36.83
C PHE A 141 51.63 -36.77 35.93
N ALA A 142 52.37 -36.03 35.10
CA ALA A 142 51.82 -34.88 34.32
C ALA A 142 50.67 -35.29 33.35
N GLU A 143 50.71 -36.49 32.77
CA GLU A 143 49.71 -37.04 31.86
C GLU A 143 48.35 -37.20 32.53
N CYS A 144 48.30 -37.57 33.81
CA CYS A 144 47.02 -37.67 34.53
C CYS A 144 46.34 -36.30 34.70
N TYR A 145 47.12 -35.24 34.95
CA TYR A 145 46.56 -33.89 34.99
C TYR A 145 45.98 -33.49 33.62
N GLY A 146 46.66 -33.85 32.53
CA GLY A 146 46.14 -33.59 31.19
C GLY A 146 44.85 -34.35 30.87
N ASN A 147 44.77 -35.65 31.22
CA ASN A 147 43.56 -36.45 31.03
C ASN A 147 42.37 -35.91 31.86
N MET A 148 42.64 -35.55 33.13
CA MET A 148 41.60 -34.92 33.95
C MET A 148 41.17 -33.59 33.40
N ALA A 149 42.07 -32.76 32.90
CA ALA A 149 41.75 -31.48 32.26
C ALA A 149 40.88 -31.66 31.02
N ASN A 150 41.14 -32.67 30.18
CA ASN A 150 40.27 -33.03 29.05
C ASN A 150 38.87 -33.38 29.53
N ALA A 151 38.73 -34.22 30.58
CA ALA A 151 37.43 -34.62 31.10
C ALA A 151 36.64 -33.43 31.70
N TRP A 152 37.30 -32.54 32.46
CA TRP A 152 36.67 -31.35 33.03
C TRP A 152 36.25 -30.34 31.94
N LYS A 153 37.03 -30.21 30.88
CA LYS A 153 36.71 -29.38 29.74
C LYS A 153 35.39 -29.86 29.06
N GLU A 154 35.23 -31.16 28.87
CA GLU A 154 34.00 -31.72 28.31
C GLU A 154 32.78 -31.63 29.26
N LYS A 155 33.00 -31.68 30.57
CA LYS A 155 31.96 -31.41 31.60
C LYS A 155 31.59 -29.92 31.70
N GLY A 156 32.31 -29.03 30.99
CA GLY A 156 32.02 -27.59 30.96
C GLY A 156 32.75 -26.74 32.01
N ASP A 157 33.53 -27.32 32.92
CA ASP A 157 34.35 -26.56 33.85
C ASP A 157 35.69 -26.20 33.20
N ILE A 158 35.66 -25.15 32.36
CA ILE A 158 36.85 -24.69 31.60
C ILE A 158 37.93 -24.11 32.49
N ASP A 159 37.53 -23.42 33.58
CA ASP A 159 38.51 -22.80 34.48
C ASP A 159 39.35 -23.85 35.22
N LEU A 160 38.70 -24.92 35.71
CA LEU A 160 39.41 -26.03 36.33
C LEU A 160 40.27 -26.77 35.31
N ALA A 161 39.78 -26.98 34.09
CA ALA A 161 40.55 -27.59 33.01
C ALA A 161 41.83 -26.77 32.71
N ILE A 162 41.78 -25.46 32.65
CA ILE A 162 42.95 -24.57 32.47
C ILE A 162 43.94 -24.74 33.58
N GLN A 163 43.51 -24.78 34.86
CA GLN A 163 44.41 -24.97 36.00
C GLN A 163 45.14 -26.32 35.92
N LEU A 164 44.45 -27.37 35.54
CA LEU A 164 45.01 -28.71 35.41
C LEU A 164 45.97 -28.81 34.22
N TYR A 165 45.70 -28.22 33.06
CA TYR A 165 46.65 -28.12 31.95
C TYR A 165 47.90 -27.33 32.37
N GLN A 166 47.77 -26.22 33.10
CA GLN A 166 48.90 -25.45 33.62
C GLN A 166 49.72 -26.26 34.61
N ALA A 167 49.07 -27.07 35.47
CA ALA A 167 49.75 -27.97 36.36
C ALA A 167 50.55 -29.06 35.57
N ALA A 168 49.94 -29.67 34.53
CA ALA A 168 50.63 -30.63 33.68
C ALA A 168 51.85 -30.04 33.00
N ILE A 169 51.76 -28.82 32.46
CA ILE A 169 52.85 -28.09 31.80
C ILE A 169 53.92 -27.68 32.79
N LYS A 170 53.54 -27.28 34.00
CA LYS A 170 54.52 -26.94 35.07
C LYS A 170 55.37 -28.15 35.46
N LEU A 171 54.75 -29.32 35.52
CA LEU A 171 55.47 -30.56 35.87
C LEU A 171 56.34 -31.04 34.70
N ARG A 172 55.85 -30.84 33.47
CA ARG A 172 56.53 -31.25 32.23
C ARG A 172 56.41 -30.14 31.13
N PRO A 173 57.37 -29.17 31.15
CA PRO A 173 57.35 -28.03 30.23
C PRO A 173 57.42 -28.36 28.73
N ASN A 174 57.94 -29.53 28.35
CA ASN A 174 58.04 -30.00 26.96
C ASN A 174 56.86 -30.85 26.53
N PHE A 175 55.69 -30.72 27.17
CA PHE A 175 54.48 -31.46 26.92
C PHE A 175 53.63 -30.73 25.84
N SER A 176 53.90 -31.02 24.53
CA SER A 176 53.31 -30.35 23.38
C SER A 176 51.81 -30.43 23.37
N ASP A 177 51.20 -31.60 23.67
CA ASP A 177 49.76 -31.82 23.61
C ASP A 177 49.04 -31.05 24.71
N ALA A 178 49.62 -30.94 25.92
CA ALA A 178 49.04 -30.13 26.98
C ALA A 178 49.00 -28.64 26.60
N TRP A 179 50.05 -28.14 25.91
CA TRP A 179 50.04 -26.80 25.35
C TRP A 179 48.94 -26.60 24.30
N SER A 180 48.72 -27.57 23.40
CA SER A 180 47.68 -27.52 22.35
C SER A 180 46.30 -27.57 22.96
N ASN A 181 46.07 -28.43 23.96
CA ASN A 181 44.78 -28.55 24.64
C ASN A 181 44.47 -27.32 25.52
N LEU A 182 45.50 -26.72 26.16
CA LEU A 182 45.37 -25.45 26.87
C LEU A 182 44.94 -24.31 25.88
N ALA A 183 45.48 -24.30 24.68
CA ALA A 183 45.06 -23.35 23.63
C ALA A 183 43.58 -23.51 23.28
N SER A 184 43.10 -24.76 23.15
CA SER A 184 41.67 -25.05 22.93
C SER A 184 40.80 -24.54 24.10
N ALA A 185 41.25 -24.73 25.34
CA ALA A 185 40.52 -24.21 26.50
C ALA A 185 40.49 -22.67 26.55
N TYR A 186 41.59 -21.99 26.26
CA TYR A 186 41.62 -20.52 26.15
C TYR A 186 40.77 -19.99 25.02
N THR A 187 40.64 -20.71 23.89
CA THR A 187 39.76 -20.36 22.78
C THR A 187 38.30 -20.38 23.22
N ARG A 188 37.88 -21.38 24.02
CA ARG A 188 36.49 -21.47 24.55
C ARG A 188 36.11 -20.30 25.44
N ILE A 189 37.06 -19.71 26.20
CA ILE A 189 36.80 -18.53 27.05
C ILE A 189 37.12 -17.18 26.36
N GLY A 190 37.44 -17.20 25.05
CA GLY A 190 37.69 -15.98 24.26
C GLY A 190 39.06 -15.34 24.45
N ARG A 191 40.00 -15.98 25.15
CA ARG A 191 41.39 -15.48 25.34
C ARG A 191 42.27 -15.83 24.15
N LEU A 192 41.99 -15.22 23.00
CA LEU A 192 42.57 -15.61 21.70
C LEU A 192 44.08 -15.40 21.60
N THR A 193 44.63 -14.37 22.27
CA THR A 193 46.08 -14.09 22.29
C THR A 193 46.84 -15.15 23.04
N ASP A 194 46.33 -15.56 24.20
CA ASP A 194 46.93 -16.59 25.03
C ASP A 194 46.85 -17.97 24.37
N ALA A 195 45.69 -18.25 23.73
CA ALA A 195 45.48 -19.45 22.93
C ALA A 195 46.50 -19.55 21.77
N ALA A 196 46.72 -18.45 21.04
CA ALA A 196 47.70 -18.41 19.94
C ALA A 196 49.13 -18.62 20.47
N GLN A 197 49.49 -18.06 21.64
CA GLN A 197 50.79 -18.28 22.23
C GLN A 197 51.00 -19.74 22.68
N CYS A 198 49.97 -20.37 23.25
CA CYS A 198 50.00 -21.79 23.61
C CYS A 198 50.17 -22.69 22.36
N CYS A 199 49.50 -22.40 21.26
CA CYS A 199 49.69 -23.12 19.97
C CYS A 199 51.15 -22.96 19.47
N ARG A 200 51.71 -21.74 19.51
CA ARG A 200 53.13 -21.51 19.12
C ARG A 200 54.08 -22.28 20.00
N ASN A 201 53.86 -22.35 21.33
CA ASN A 201 54.67 -23.14 22.26
C ASN A 201 54.55 -24.63 21.92
N ALA A 202 53.36 -25.14 21.68
CA ALA A 202 53.12 -26.52 21.24
C ALA A 202 53.91 -26.86 19.97
N LEU A 203 53.87 -25.98 18.98
CA LEU A 203 54.58 -26.16 17.67
C LEU A 203 56.07 -25.97 17.75
N ALA A 204 56.57 -25.15 18.72
CA ALA A 204 57.99 -25.03 18.99
C ALA A 204 58.57 -26.33 19.58
N LEU A 205 57.77 -27.08 20.35
CA LEU A 205 58.11 -28.35 20.92
C LEU A 205 57.92 -29.53 19.95
N ASN A 206 56.88 -29.53 19.21
CA ASN A 206 56.54 -30.53 18.21
C ASN A 206 56.01 -29.84 16.90
N PRO A 207 56.87 -29.53 15.93
CA PRO A 207 56.50 -28.91 14.68
C PRO A 207 55.54 -29.74 13.77
N ARG A 208 55.37 -31.03 14.07
CA ARG A 208 54.50 -31.94 13.33
C ARG A 208 53.12 -32.14 13.92
N LEU A 209 52.74 -31.32 14.92
CA LEU A 209 51.46 -31.42 15.60
C LEU A 209 50.35 -30.75 14.72
N VAL A 210 49.62 -31.60 13.98
CA VAL A 210 48.64 -31.18 12.98
C VAL A 210 47.50 -30.34 13.59
N ASP A 211 47.00 -30.79 14.73
CA ASP A 211 45.93 -30.10 15.47
C ASP A 211 46.34 -28.69 15.89
N ALA A 212 47.58 -28.52 16.39
CA ALA A 212 48.08 -27.21 16.78
C ALA A 212 48.21 -26.23 15.60
N HIS A 213 48.59 -26.73 14.41
CA HIS A 213 48.60 -25.93 13.20
C HIS A 213 47.15 -25.51 12.80
N SER A 214 46.20 -26.45 12.82
CA SER A 214 44.81 -26.16 12.50
C SER A 214 44.20 -25.17 13.49
N ASN A 215 44.41 -25.36 14.78
CA ASN A 215 43.95 -24.46 15.84
C ASN A 215 44.57 -23.06 15.72
N LEU A 216 45.87 -22.98 15.46
CA LEU A 216 46.54 -21.71 15.24
C LEU A 216 45.97 -20.99 14.02
N GLY A 217 45.68 -21.73 12.93
CA GLY A 217 45.01 -21.20 11.74
C GLY A 217 43.65 -20.58 12.08
N ASN A 218 42.81 -21.28 12.87
CA ASN A 218 41.52 -20.75 13.34
C ASN A 218 41.65 -19.46 14.15
N LEU A 219 42.67 -19.41 15.02
CA LEU A 219 42.99 -18.23 15.85
C LEU A 219 43.49 -17.05 15.00
N MET A 220 44.33 -17.29 13.99
CA MET A 220 44.80 -16.26 13.05
C MET A 220 43.64 -15.71 12.26
N LYS A 221 42.75 -16.59 11.78
CA LYS A 221 41.53 -16.21 11.10
C LYS A 221 40.63 -15.29 11.96
N ALA A 222 40.43 -15.67 13.22
CA ALA A 222 39.62 -14.88 14.16
C ALA A 222 40.25 -13.49 14.47
N GLN A 223 41.58 -13.36 14.31
CA GLN A 223 42.30 -12.08 14.44
C GLN A 223 42.37 -11.28 13.11
N GLY A 224 41.76 -11.77 12.05
CA GLY A 224 41.80 -11.13 10.72
C GLY A 224 43.07 -11.36 9.90
N LEU A 225 43.99 -12.22 10.43
CA LEU A 225 45.29 -12.55 9.80
C LEU A 225 45.09 -13.71 8.80
N ILE A 226 44.39 -13.41 7.69
CA ILE A 226 43.92 -14.43 6.72
C ILE A 226 45.09 -15.20 6.10
N GLN A 227 46.17 -14.51 5.73
CA GLN A 227 47.33 -15.16 5.11
C GLN A 227 48.06 -16.13 6.04
N ASP A 228 48.18 -15.76 7.33
CA ASP A 228 48.78 -16.62 8.36
C ASP A 228 47.89 -17.84 8.62
N ALA A 229 46.55 -17.65 8.66
CA ALA A 229 45.60 -18.75 8.78
C ALA A 229 45.77 -19.74 7.60
N TYR A 230 45.82 -19.22 6.38
CA TYR A 230 46.04 -20.02 5.18
C TYR A 230 47.34 -20.86 5.29
N ASN A 231 48.48 -20.24 5.69
CA ASN A 231 49.75 -20.90 5.85
C ASN A 231 49.71 -22.03 6.90
N CYS A 232 48.98 -21.79 8.02
CA CYS A 232 48.81 -22.79 9.06
C CYS A 232 48.01 -24.00 8.59
N TYR A 233 46.91 -23.80 7.83
CA TYR A 233 46.11 -24.92 7.30
C TYR A 233 46.87 -25.70 6.19
N VAL A 234 47.62 -25.03 5.33
CA VAL A 234 48.45 -25.67 4.31
C VAL A 234 49.53 -26.51 4.98
N GLU A 235 50.16 -26.01 6.06
CA GLU A 235 51.20 -26.76 6.77
C GLU A 235 50.57 -28.00 7.48
N ALA A 236 49.39 -27.86 8.07
CA ALA A 236 48.65 -29.01 8.63
C ALA A 236 48.43 -30.11 7.55
N LEU A 237 48.01 -29.72 6.35
CA LEU A 237 47.77 -30.63 5.22
C LEU A 237 49.07 -31.19 4.63
N ARG A 238 50.19 -30.45 4.68
CA ARG A 238 51.49 -30.94 4.25
C ARG A 238 51.97 -32.07 5.17
N ILE A 239 51.71 -31.98 6.47
CA ILE A 239 52.05 -33.00 7.48
C ILE A 239 51.13 -34.20 7.37
N GLN A 240 49.80 -33.97 7.28
CA GLN A 240 48.79 -34.99 7.18
C GLN A 240 47.75 -34.66 6.10
N PRO A 241 47.94 -35.11 4.85
CA PRO A 241 47.00 -34.81 3.74
C PRO A 241 45.57 -35.35 3.93
N THR A 242 45.37 -36.30 4.84
CA THR A 242 44.08 -36.91 5.15
C THR A 242 43.36 -36.20 6.28
N PHE A 243 43.85 -35.07 6.78
CA PHE A 243 43.26 -34.32 7.88
C PHE A 243 42.04 -33.48 7.39
N ALA A 244 40.83 -34.06 7.46
CA ALA A 244 39.61 -33.51 6.92
C ALA A 244 39.25 -32.12 7.48
N ILE A 245 39.62 -31.86 8.78
CA ILE A 245 39.31 -30.58 9.44
C ILE A 245 40.07 -29.41 8.78
N ALA A 246 41.36 -29.59 8.44
CA ALA A 246 42.13 -28.56 7.77
C ALA A 246 41.62 -28.27 6.36
N TRP A 247 41.17 -29.30 5.62
CA TRP A 247 40.46 -29.10 4.33
C TRP A 247 39.20 -28.26 4.50
N SER A 248 38.37 -28.57 5.49
CA SER A 248 37.15 -27.80 5.79
C SER A 248 37.45 -26.35 6.19
N ASN A 249 38.48 -26.14 7.06
CA ASN A 249 38.85 -24.79 7.49
C ASN A 249 39.43 -23.95 6.34
N LEU A 250 40.24 -24.55 5.48
CA LEU A 250 40.82 -23.93 4.29
C LEU A 250 39.69 -23.56 3.29
N ALA A 251 38.71 -24.46 3.09
CA ALA A 251 37.51 -24.19 2.28
C ALA A 251 36.73 -23.00 2.81
N GLY A 252 36.61 -22.87 4.14
CA GLY A 252 35.98 -21.74 4.80
C GLY A 252 36.63 -20.39 4.50
N LEU A 253 37.96 -20.32 4.41
CA LEU A 253 38.66 -19.11 3.98
C LEU A 253 38.31 -18.71 2.55
N PHE A 254 38.25 -19.68 1.64
CA PHE A 254 37.87 -19.40 0.24
C PHE A 254 36.40 -18.97 0.10
N MET A 255 35.50 -19.54 0.90
CA MET A 255 34.12 -19.12 0.94
C MET A 255 33.98 -17.66 1.38
N GLU A 256 34.71 -17.25 2.43
CA GLU A 256 34.71 -15.86 2.92
C GLU A 256 35.36 -14.87 1.95
N SER A 257 36.37 -15.30 1.18
CA SER A 257 36.99 -14.49 0.12
C SER A 257 36.16 -14.43 -1.17
N GLY A 258 35.03 -15.16 -1.26
CA GLY A 258 34.18 -15.23 -2.44
C GLY A 258 34.63 -16.23 -3.52
N ASP A 259 35.71 -16.96 -3.31
CA ASP A 259 36.14 -18.02 -4.23
C ASP A 259 35.39 -19.33 -3.98
N LEU A 260 34.14 -19.32 -4.42
CA LEU A 260 33.19 -20.43 -4.22
C LEU A 260 33.69 -21.73 -4.91
N ASN A 261 34.43 -21.63 -5.99
CA ASN A 261 34.90 -22.80 -6.72
C ASN A 261 35.98 -23.57 -5.94
N ARG A 262 36.94 -22.86 -5.35
CA ARG A 262 37.94 -23.51 -4.47
C ARG A 262 37.29 -24.00 -3.18
N ALA A 263 36.38 -23.23 -2.59
CA ALA A 263 35.62 -23.66 -1.41
C ALA A 263 34.88 -24.98 -1.68
N LEU A 264 34.19 -25.07 -2.83
CA LEU A 264 33.51 -26.30 -3.28
C LEU A 264 34.44 -27.51 -3.36
N LEU A 265 35.61 -27.34 -4.01
CA LEU A 265 36.60 -28.42 -4.19
C LEU A 265 37.07 -28.93 -2.83
N TYR A 266 37.44 -28.04 -1.94
CA TYR A 266 38.05 -28.38 -0.67
C TYR A 266 37.04 -28.94 0.35
N TYR A 267 35.80 -28.44 0.38
CA TYR A 267 34.75 -29.10 1.19
C TYR A 267 34.43 -30.52 0.69
N LYS A 268 34.44 -30.74 -0.63
CA LYS A 268 34.29 -32.11 -1.20
C LYS A 268 35.39 -33.06 -0.73
N GLU A 269 36.63 -32.61 -0.69
CA GLU A 269 37.73 -33.44 -0.15
C GLU A 269 37.55 -33.68 1.36
N ALA A 270 37.12 -32.69 2.12
CA ALA A 270 36.85 -32.85 3.54
C ALA A 270 35.78 -33.93 3.85
N VAL A 271 34.63 -33.90 3.14
CA VAL A 271 33.55 -34.88 3.33
C VAL A 271 33.90 -36.27 2.77
N LYS A 272 34.73 -36.34 1.77
CA LYS A 272 35.27 -37.60 1.22
C LYS A 272 36.18 -38.30 2.22
N LEU A 273 37.04 -37.53 2.91
CA LEU A 273 37.96 -38.04 3.92
C LEU A 273 37.24 -38.41 5.24
N LYS A 274 36.23 -37.66 5.59
CA LYS A 274 35.40 -37.90 6.81
C LYS A 274 33.89 -37.89 6.45
N PRO A 275 33.28 -39.03 6.06
CA PRO A 275 31.90 -39.12 5.61
C PRO A 275 30.83 -38.75 6.68
N ALA A 276 31.18 -38.71 7.95
CA ALA A 276 30.31 -38.31 9.05
C ALA A 276 30.55 -36.85 9.49
N PHE A 277 31.17 -36.01 8.67
CA PHE A 277 31.52 -34.63 9.02
C PHE A 277 30.34 -33.67 8.76
N ALA A 278 29.41 -33.56 9.73
CA ALA A 278 28.18 -32.76 9.63
C ALA A 278 28.44 -31.28 9.24
N ASP A 279 29.44 -30.62 9.88
CA ASP A 279 29.73 -29.19 9.65
C ASP A 279 30.29 -28.94 8.23
N ALA A 280 31.11 -29.88 7.71
CA ALA A 280 31.59 -29.77 6.34
C ALA A 280 30.47 -29.93 5.32
N TYR A 281 29.51 -30.84 5.55
CA TYR A 281 28.30 -30.96 4.72
C TYR A 281 27.43 -29.72 4.79
N LEU A 282 27.24 -29.15 6.00
CA LEU A 282 26.49 -27.90 6.20
C LEU A 282 27.07 -26.77 5.34
N ASN A 283 28.39 -26.57 5.46
CA ASN A 283 29.10 -25.52 4.73
C ASN A 283 29.17 -25.79 3.22
N LEU A 284 29.30 -27.04 2.80
CA LEU A 284 29.23 -27.46 1.40
C LEU A 284 27.83 -27.12 0.82
N GLY A 285 26.77 -27.35 1.57
CA GLY A 285 25.41 -26.96 1.22
C GLY A 285 25.29 -25.46 1.04
N ASN A 286 25.91 -24.65 1.92
CA ASN A 286 25.94 -23.20 1.80
C ASN A 286 26.67 -22.73 0.53
N VAL A 287 27.78 -23.40 0.15
CA VAL A 287 28.50 -23.12 -1.11
C VAL A 287 27.60 -23.43 -2.31
N TYR A 288 26.93 -24.58 -2.33
CA TYR A 288 25.99 -24.92 -3.40
C TYR A 288 24.82 -23.94 -3.50
N LYS A 289 24.26 -23.50 -2.36
CA LYS A 289 23.22 -22.46 -2.32
C LYS A 289 23.74 -21.17 -2.95
N ALA A 290 24.95 -20.72 -2.61
CA ALA A 290 25.57 -19.53 -3.18
C ALA A 290 25.82 -19.65 -4.69
N LEU A 291 26.14 -20.86 -5.18
CA LEU A 291 26.28 -21.19 -6.61
C LEU A 291 24.93 -21.37 -7.32
N ARG A 292 23.81 -21.17 -6.66
CA ARG A 292 22.44 -21.37 -7.16
C ARG A 292 22.16 -22.82 -7.60
N MET A 293 22.69 -23.77 -6.88
CA MET A 293 22.48 -25.21 -7.09
C MET A 293 21.67 -25.80 -5.92
N PRO A 294 20.34 -25.59 -5.89
CA PRO A 294 19.54 -25.91 -4.72
C PRO A 294 19.38 -27.42 -4.45
N GLN A 295 19.41 -28.24 -5.47
CA GLN A 295 19.23 -29.70 -5.28
C GLN A 295 20.45 -30.33 -4.59
N GLU A 296 21.66 -29.92 -4.98
CA GLU A 296 22.90 -30.33 -4.36
C GLU A 296 23.02 -29.82 -2.92
N ALA A 297 22.53 -28.59 -2.67
CA ALA A 297 22.47 -28.02 -1.34
C ALA A 297 21.51 -28.83 -0.43
N ILE A 298 20.32 -29.22 -0.92
CA ILE A 298 19.38 -30.10 -0.21
C ILE A 298 20.05 -31.40 0.22
N MET A 299 20.74 -32.08 -0.74
CA MET A 299 21.42 -33.34 -0.43
C MET A 299 22.50 -33.16 0.65
N CYS A 300 23.27 -32.08 0.59
CA CYS A 300 24.29 -31.79 1.60
C CYS A 300 23.68 -31.55 2.99
N TYR A 301 22.60 -30.77 3.10
CA TYR A 301 21.93 -30.55 4.39
C TYR A 301 21.30 -31.83 4.94
N GLN A 302 20.75 -32.70 4.08
CA GLN A 302 20.25 -34.00 4.48
C GLN A 302 21.39 -34.91 5.01
N HIS A 303 22.54 -34.91 4.36
CA HIS A 303 23.73 -35.64 4.89
C HIS A 303 24.23 -35.04 6.21
N ALA A 304 24.20 -33.71 6.36
CA ALA A 304 24.55 -33.07 7.63
C ALA A 304 23.61 -33.53 8.77
N ILE A 305 22.30 -33.62 8.49
CA ILE A 305 21.29 -34.11 9.44
C ILE A 305 21.50 -35.60 9.75
N GLN A 306 21.80 -36.43 8.74
CA GLN A 306 22.10 -37.86 8.95
C GLN A 306 23.35 -38.05 9.81
N ALA A 307 24.39 -37.25 9.60
CA ALA A 307 25.61 -37.29 10.39
C ALA A 307 25.41 -36.77 11.83
N ARG A 308 24.58 -35.76 12.00
CA ARG A 308 24.23 -35.15 13.31
C ARG A 308 22.75 -34.75 13.35
N PRO A 309 21.86 -35.62 13.88
CA PRO A 309 20.41 -35.34 13.94
C PRO A 309 20.01 -34.08 14.72
N SER A 310 20.87 -33.58 15.60
CA SER A 310 20.64 -32.32 16.35
C SER A 310 21.22 -31.09 15.65
N CYS A 311 21.51 -31.16 14.35
CA CYS A 311 22.06 -30.02 13.59
C CYS A 311 20.97 -28.99 13.24
N THR A 312 20.64 -28.11 14.17
CA THR A 312 19.63 -27.05 14.05
C THR A 312 19.77 -26.23 12.77
N MET A 313 21.00 -25.80 12.45
CA MET A 313 21.28 -24.96 11.27
C MET A 313 20.97 -25.68 9.94
N ALA A 314 21.24 -27.02 9.90
CA ALA A 314 20.94 -27.78 8.68
C ALA A 314 19.43 -27.86 8.40
N TYR A 315 18.61 -28.05 9.43
CA TYR A 315 17.16 -27.99 9.31
C TYR A 315 16.69 -26.61 8.88
N GLY A 316 17.23 -25.54 9.48
CA GLY A 316 16.88 -24.17 9.14
C GLY A 316 17.20 -23.80 7.68
N TYR A 317 18.39 -24.17 7.19
CA TYR A 317 18.80 -23.89 5.81
C TYR A 317 18.03 -24.75 4.79
N LEU A 318 17.77 -26.01 5.12
CA LEU A 318 16.95 -26.92 4.31
C LEU A 318 15.53 -26.37 4.16
N ALA A 319 14.92 -25.96 5.28
CA ALA A 319 13.62 -25.31 5.29
C ALA A 319 13.59 -24.03 4.44
N GLY A 320 14.66 -23.22 4.50
CA GLY A 320 14.79 -22.02 3.68
C GLY A 320 14.77 -22.31 2.19
N ILE A 321 15.46 -23.38 1.73
CA ILE A 321 15.42 -23.75 0.29
C ILE A 321 14.03 -24.22 -0.11
N TYR A 322 13.35 -25.03 0.70
CA TYR A 322 12.00 -25.46 0.42
C TYR A 322 11.01 -24.29 0.37
N TYR A 323 11.19 -23.30 1.24
CA TYR A 323 10.41 -22.07 1.21
C TYR A 323 10.62 -21.27 -0.10
N GLU A 324 11.89 -21.09 -0.52
CA GLU A 324 12.25 -20.42 -1.78
C GLU A 324 11.68 -21.15 -3.02
N GLN A 325 11.52 -22.48 -2.95
CA GLN A 325 10.91 -23.30 -4.00
C GLN A 325 9.38 -23.38 -3.94
N GLY A 326 8.74 -22.75 -2.95
CA GLY A 326 7.29 -22.75 -2.75
C GLY A 326 6.73 -24.03 -2.11
N HIS A 327 7.59 -24.94 -1.63
CA HIS A 327 7.20 -26.14 -0.91
C HIS A 327 6.93 -25.84 0.56
N LEU A 328 5.82 -25.11 0.82
CA LEU A 328 5.53 -24.54 2.14
C LEU A 328 5.40 -25.59 3.25
N ASP A 329 4.77 -26.74 2.97
CA ASP A 329 4.59 -27.79 3.98
C ASP A 329 5.91 -28.39 4.44
N LEU A 330 6.86 -28.62 3.52
CA LEU A 330 8.20 -29.09 3.84
C LEU A 330 9.00 -28.05 4.59
N ALA A 331 8.89 -26.77 4.20
CA ALA A 331 9.54 -25.67 4.91
C ALA A 331 9.05 -25.58 6.36
N ILE A 332 7.73 -25.64 6.58
CA ILE A 332 7.10 -25.61 7.90
C ILE A 332 7.58 -26.80 8.75
N LEU A 333 7.62 -28.02 8.17
CA LEU A 333 8.09 -29.21 8.86
C LEU A 333 9.51 -29.02 9.36
N HIS A 334 10.45 -28.64 8.48
CA HIS A 334 11.86 -28.54 8.82
C HIS A 334 12.18 -27.34 9.74
N TYR A 335 11.44 -26.21 9.65
CA TYR A 335 11.57 -25.13 10.64
C TYR A 335 11.12 -25.59 12.03
N LYS A 336 10.06 -26.38 12.13
CA LYS A 336 9.61 -26.97 13.40
C LYS A 336 10.67 -27.92 13.97
N GLU A 337 11.29 -28.75 13.12
CA GLU A 337 12.39 -29.63 13.57
C GLU A 337 13.62 -28.82 14.04
N ALA A 338 13.94 -27.70 13.37
CA ALA A 338 15.00 -26.81 13.85
C ALA A 338 14.70 -26.26 15.26
N ILE A 339 13.46 -25.83 15.51
CA ILE A 339 13.00 -25.34 16.82
C ILE A 339 12.99 -26.48 17.86
N ASN A 340 12.63 -27.69 17.47
CA ASN A 340 12.68 -28.86 18.36
C ASN A 340 14.11 -29.19 18.80
N CYS A 341 15.09 -29.00 17.89
CA CYS A 341 16.51 -29.20 18.21
C CYS A 341 17.06 -28.08 19.11
N ASP A 342 16.66 -26.84 18.86
CA ASP A 342 17.05 -25.67 19.65
C ASP A 342 15.86 -24.70 19.78
N SER A 343 15.19 -24.72 20.91
CA SER A 343 14.05 -23.88 21.22
C SER A 343 14.40 -22.38 21.33
N THR A 344 15.68 -22.01 21.32
CA THR A 344 16.15 -20.62 21.37
C THR A 344 16.54 -20.07 19.99
N PHE A 345 16.35 -20.85 18.93
CA PHE A 345 16.72 -20.45 17.57
C PHE A 345 15.73 -19.42 17.00
N ILE A 346 15.98 -18.14 17.25
CA ILE A 346 15.12 -16.99 16.97
C ILE A 346 14.77 -16.88 15.50
N GLU A 347 15.74 -17.04 14.59
CA GLU A 347 15.53 -16.95 13.15
C GLU A 347 14.56 -18.01 12.63
N ALA A 348 14.55 -19.20 13.20
CA ALA A 348 13.61 -20.25 12.81
C ALA A 348 12.16 -19.87 13.13
N TYR A 349 11.91 -19.21 14.27
CA TYR A 349 10.57 -18.69 14.59
C TYR A 349 10.09 -17.63 13.61
N ASN A 350 10.94 -16.66 13.25
CA ASN A 350 10.59 -15.64 12.28
C ASN A 350 10.30 -16.26 10.90
N ASN A 351 11.15 -17.17 10.44
CA ASN A 351 11.03 -17.80 9.12
C ASN A 351 9.86 -18.80 9.05
N LEU A 352 9.59 -19.53 10.16
CA LEU A 352 8.40 -20.35 10.29
C LEU A 352 7.13 -19.48 10.20
N GLY A 353 7.14 -18.31 10.86
CA GLY A 353 6.05 -17.35 10.75
C GLY A 353 5.78 -16.91 9.31
N ASN A 354 6.83 -16.64 8.52
CA ASN A 354 6.72 -16.30 7.10
C ASN A 354 6.09 -17.48 6.31
N ALA A 355 6.58 -18.69 6.50
CA ALA A 355 6.08 -19.87 5.80
C ALA A 355 4.61 -20.17 6.14
N LEU A 356 4.22 -20.05 7.42
CA LEU A 356 2.84 -20.23 7.88
C LEU A 356 1.91 -19.14 7.34
N LYS A 357 2.36 -17.89 7.27
CA LYS A 357 1.61 -16.79 6.67
C LYS A 357 1.31 -17.08 5.20
N ASP A 358 2.32 -17.47 4.43
CA ASP A 358 2.17 -17.76 3.00
C ASP A 358 1.33 -19.02 2.74
N ALA A 359 1.29 -19.95 3.72
CA ALA A 359 0.38 -21.10 3.73
C ALA A 359 -1.05 -20.75 4.18
N GLY A 360 -1.36 -19.48 4.49
CA GLY A 360 -2.67 -19.04 4.96
C GLY A 360 -2.98 -19.35 6.44
N ARG A 361 -2.00 -19.84 7.22
CA ARG A 361 -2.13 -20.21 8.63
C ARG A 361 -1.78 -19.02 9.53
N VAL A 362 -2.61 -17.97 9.44
CA VAL A 362 -2.30 -16.63 9.99
C VAL A 362 -2.14 -16.63 11.52
N GLU A 363 -2.99 -17.34 12.26
CA GLU A 363 -2.93 -17.38 13.73
C GLU A 363 -1.65 -18.04 14.24
N GLU A 364 -1.21 -19.12 13.59
CA GLU A 364 0.05 -19.78 13.92
C GLU A 364 1.25 -18.91 13.58
N ALA A 365 1.19 -18.16 12.46
CA ALA A 365 2.21 -17.21 12.10
C ALA A 365 2.37 -16.10 13.16
N ILE A 366 1.27 -15.52 13.63
CA ILE A 366 1.25 -14.53 14.73
C ILE A 366 1.90 -15.11 15.98
N SER A 367 1.58 -16.36 16.34
CA SER A 367 2.17 -17.04 17.49
C SER A 367 3.68 -17.18 17.35
N CYS A 368 4.18 -17.57 16.16
CA CYS A 368 5.62 -17.69 15.90
C CYS A 368 6.34 -16.34 16.00
N TYR A 369 5.81 -15.26 15.43
CA TYR A 369 6.42 -13.93 15.57
C TYR A 369 6.42 -13.45 17.03
N ARG A 370 5.35 -13.71 17.78
CA ARG A 370 5.33 -13.40 19.23
C ARG A 370 6.36 -14.19 20.01
N SER A 371 6.56 -15.47 19.67
CA SER A 371 7.62 -16.29 20.29
C SER A 371 9.02 -15.73 19.95
N CYS A 372 9.27 -15.36 18.69
CA CYS A 372 10.49 -14.68 18.29
C CYS A 372 10.74 -13.41 19.14
N LEU A 373 9.69 -12.58 19.30
CA LEU A 373 9.76 -11.34 20.08
C LEU A 373 9.84 -11.57 21.60
N ALA A 374 9.44 -12.73 22.10
CA ALA A 374 9.62 -13.08 23.50
C ALA A 374 11.10 -13.32 23.83
N PHE A 375 11.85 -13.92 22.90
CA PHE A 375 13.30 -14.09 23.04
C PHE A 375 14.09 -12.81 22.71
N GLN A 376 13.67 -12.10 21.66
CA GLN A 376 14.31 -10.85 21.23
C GLN A 376 13.25 -9.76 20.96
N PRO A 377 12.85 -8.97 21.99
CA PRO A 377 11.80 -7.95 21.87
C PRO A 377 12.03 -6.89 20.79
N ASN A 378 13.30 -6.65 20.45
CA ASN A 378 13.71 -5.65 19.46
C ASN A 378 14.11 -6.27 18.11
N HIS A 379 13.53 -7.42 17.72
CA HIS A 379 13.83 -8.05 16.43
C HIS A 379 13.10 -7.31 15.30
N PRO A 380 13.80 -6.51 14.45
CA PRO A 380 13.13 -5.58 13.51
C PRO A 380 12.27 -6.29 12.48
N GLN A 381 12.76 -7.44 11.98
CA GLN A 381 12.06 -8.19 10.94
C GLN A 381 10.77 -8.82 11.47
N ALA A 382 10.82 -9.41 12.67
CA ALA A 382 9.63 -10.00 13.28
C ALA A 382 8.57 -8.95 13.64
N LEU A 383 8.99 -7.77 14.13
CA LEU A 383 8.09 -6.63 14.35
C LEU A 383 7.44 -6.16 13.06
N THR A 384 8.22 -6.03 11.98
CA THR A 384 7.70 -5.61 10.67
C THR A 384 6.71 -6.64 10.11
N ASN A 385 7.07 -7.93 10.17
CA ASN A 385 6.23 -9.02 9.67
C ASN A 385 4.91 -9.14 10.46
N LEU A 386 4.98 -9.00 11.78
CA LEU A 386 3.79 -8.96 12.64
C LEU A 386 2.90 -7.75 12.32
N GLY A 387 3.51 -6.57 12.09
CA GLY A 387 2.82 -5.37 11.64
C GLY A 387 2.11 -5.58 10.29
N ASN A 388 2.74 -6.26 9.35
CA ASN A 388 2.16 -6.59 8.05
C ASN A 388 0.91 -7.46 8.20
N ILE A 389 0.97 -8.51 9.02
CA ILE A 389 -0.20 -9.35 9.30
C ILE A 389 -1.32 -8.55 9.96
N TYR A 390 -1.02 -7.70 10.95
CA TYR A 390 -2.04 -6.87 11.57
C TYR A 390 -2.68 -5.89 10.56
N MET A 391 -1.92 -5.40 9.60
CA MET A 391 -2.44 -4.56 8.52
C MET A 391 -3.39 -5.35 7.59
N GLU A 392 -3.02 -6.57 7.20
CA GLU A 392 -3.86 -7.48 6.42
C GLU A 392 -5.16 -7.86 7.16
N CYS A 393 -5.08 -8.05 8.48
CA CYS A 393 -6.24 -8.29 9.36
C CYS A 393 -7.04 -7.03 9.71
N ASN A 394 -6.73 -5.87 9.10
CA ASN A 394 -7.36 -4.57 9.37
C ASN A 394 -7.20 -4.07 10.82
N MET A 395 -6.19 -4.53 11.54
CA MET A 395 -5.87 -4.14 12.92
C MET A 395 -4.85 -2.97 12.93
N MET A 396 -5.25 -1.82 12.36
CA MET A 396 -4.34 -0.70 12.03
C MET A 396 -3.56 -0.13 13.22
N SER A 397 -4.17 -0.07 14.41
CA SER A 397 -3.51 0.45 15.64
C SER A 397 -2.35 -0.45 16.07
N TYR A 398 -2.55 -1.78 16.02
CA TYR A 398 -1.52 -2.75 16.36
C TYR A 398 -0.40 -2.76 15.30
N ALA A 399 -0.77 -2.67 14.01
CA ALA A 399 0.20 -2.56 12.92
C ALA A 399 1.09 -1.32 13.10
N ALA A 400 0.49 -0.14 13.36
CA ALA A 400 1.22 1.10 13.59
C ALA A 400 2.16 1.00 14.80
N SER A 401 1.74 0.34 15.88
CA SER A 401 2.58 0.12 17.06
C SER A 401 3.80 -0.74 16.72
N CYS A 402 3.62 -1.81 15.94
CA CYS A 402 4.71 -2.66 15.49
C CYS A 402 5.71 -1.90 14.62
N TYR A 403 5.25 -1.12 13.64
CA TYR A 403 6.14 -0.33 12.78
C TYR A 403 6.90 0.76 13.56
N LYS A 404 6.23 1.45 14.50
CA LYS A 404 6.90 2.41 15.39
C LYS A 404 7.96 1.74 16.24
N ALA A 405 7.67 0.54 16.76
CA ALA A 405 8.65 -0.25 17.51
C ALA A 405 9.83 -0.64 16.60
N THR A 406 9.60 -1.06 15.36
CA THR A 406 10.68 -1.33 14.40
C THR A 406 11.56 -0.09 14.19
N LEU A 407 10.95 1.07 13.98
CA LEU A 407 11.66 2.32 13.71
C LEU A 407 12.42 2.87 14.92
N SER A 408 12.01 2.50 16.13
CA SER A 408 12.79 2.81 17.36
C SER A 408 14.10 1.99 17.46
N VAL A 409 14.14 0.84 16.78
CA VAL A 409 15.33 -0.03 16.75
C VAL A 409 16.24 0.30 15.58
N THR A 410 15.66 0.55 14.41
CA THR A 410 16.41 0.83 13.17
C THR A 410 15.65 1.76 12.25
N THR A 411 16.32 2.79 11.74
CA THR A 411 15.79 3.72 10.75
C THR A 411 16.25 3.40 9.31
N GLY A 412 17.00 2.31 9.13
CA GLY A 412 17.52 1.90 7.82
C GLY A 412 16.57 1.09 6.95
N LEU A 413 15.37 0.75 7.45
CA LEU A 413 14.37 -0.02 6.71
C LEU A 413 13.29 0.89 6.13
N SER A 414 13.12 0.87 4.80
CA SER A 414 12.10 1.68 4.11
C SER A 414 10.67 1.13 4.25
N ALA A 415 10.50 -0.19 4.37
CA ALA A 415 9.20 -0.84 4.42
C ALA A 415 8.32 -0.40 5.62
N PRO A 416 8.81 -0.33 6.87
CA PRO A 416 8.02 0.17 7.99
C PRO A 416 7.54 1.62 7.80
N PHE A 417 8.38 2.50 7.23
CA PHE A 417 7.97 3.87 6.89
C PHE A 417 6.88 3.89 5.84
N SER A 418 7.02 3.10 4.76
CA SER A 418 6.02 3.01 3.70
C SER A 418 4.67 2.53 4.23
N ASN A 419 4.66 1.46 5.04
CA ASN A 419 3.45 0.90 5.62
C ASN A 419 2.80 1.83 6.64
N LEU A 420 3.61 2.50 7.48
CA LEU A 420 3.11 3.50 8.42
C LEU A 420 2.49 4.70 7.70
N ALA A 421 3.08 5.12 6.57
CA ALA A 421 2.54 6.18 5.72
C ALA A 421 1.15 5.81 5.17
N ILE A 422 0.94 4.55 4.75
CA ILE A 422 -0.37 4.05 4.30
C ILE A 422 -1.40 4.15 5.44
N ILE A 423 -1.03 3.77 6.65
CA ILE A 423 -1.92 3.88 7.83
C ILE A 423 -2.26 5.35 8.11
N TYR A 424 -1.28 6.25 8.15
CA TYR A 424 -1.52 7.68 8.36
C TYR A 424 -2.42 8.27 7.28
N LYS A 425 -2.21 7.90 6.01
CA LYS A 425 -3.06 8.30 4.90
C LYS A 425 -4.51 7.86 5.09
N GLN A 426 -4.73 6.60 5.49
CA GLN A 426 -6.09 6.08 5.77
C GLN A 426 -6.77 6.79 6.94
N GLN A 427 -5.99 7.32 7.89
CA GLN A 427 -6.47 8.12 9.01
C GLN A 427 -6.68 9.61 8.67
N GLY A 428 -6.39 10.02 7.41
CA GLY A 428 -6.45 11.41 6.99
C GLY A 428 -5.27 12.27 7.46
N ASN A 429 -4.28 11.66 8.10
CA ASN A 429 -3.07 12.35 8.55
C ASN A 429 -2.02 12.41 7.43
N TYR A 430 -2.28 13.26 6.44
CA TYR A 430 -1.46 13.36 5.24
C TYR A 430 -0.07 13.94 5.51
N ALA A 431 0.09 14.80 6.50
CA ALA A 431 1.38 15.40 6.86
C ALA A 431 2.37 14.33 7.32
N ASP A 432 1.99 13.48 8.25
CA ASP A 432 2.84 12.39 8.74
C ASP A 432 3.04 11.32 7.66
N ALA A 433 2.04 11.05 6.81
CA ALA A 433 2.20 10.15 5.68
C ALA A 433 3.30 10.65 4.71
N ILE A 434 3.27 11.93 4.35
CA ILE A 434 4.30 12.54 3.50
C ILE A 434 5.67 12.51 4.17
N ALA A 435 5.76 12.80 5.47
CA ALA A 435 7.01 12.72 6.23
C ALA A 435 7.60 11.30 6.20
N CYS A 436 6.77 10.27 6.37
CA CYS A 436 7.20 8.88 6.25
C CYS A 436 7.70 8.54 4.83
N TYR A 437 6.99 8.97 3.78
CA TYR A 437 7.47 8.76 2.40
C TYR A 437 8.77 9.53 2.10
N ASN A 438 8.98 10.69 2.70
CA ASN A 438 10.25 11.42 2.59
C ASN A 438 11.40 10.58 3.17
N GLU A 439 11.18 9.89 4.28
CA GLU A 439 12.18 8.97 4.86
C GLU A 439 12.42 7.75 3.96
N VAL A 440 11.38 7.18 3.34
CA VAL A 440 11.54 6.12 2.32
C VAL A 440 12.47 6.59 1.21
N LEU A 441 12.27 7.80 0.69
CA LEU A 441 13.08 8.36 -0.40
C LEU A 441 14.46 8.86 0.03
N ARG A 442 14.66 9.14 1.32
CA ARG A 442 15.99 9.40 1.89
C ARG A 442 16.81 8.11 1.97
N ILE A 443 16.18 7.00 2.36
CA ILE A 443 16.83 5.68 2.44
C ILE A 443 17.12 5.14 1.03
N ASP A 444 16.12 5.18 0.14
CA ASP A 444 16.24 4.75 -1.25
C ASP A 444 15.70 5.84 -2.20
N PRO A 445 16.56 6.72 -2.73
CA PRO A 445 16.17 7.75 -3.68
C PRO A 445 15.61 7.22 -5.02
N SER A 446 15.79 5.93 -5.29
CA SER A 446 15.31 5.24 -6.51
C SER A 446 14.03 4.43 -6.29
N ALA A 447 13.41 4.52 -5.10
CA ALA A 447 12.17 3.82 -4.78
C ALA A 447 10.98 4.38 -5.60
N ALA A 448 10.76 3.86 -6.81
CA ALA A 448 9.68 4.31 -7.69
C ALA A 448 8.30 4.16 -7.04
N ASP A 449 8.06 3.08 -6.30
CA ASP A 449 6.80 2.85 -5.57
C ASP A 449 6.59 3.90 -4.46
N GLY A 450 7.66 4.29 -3.77
CA GLY A 450 7.65 5.37 -2.75
C GLY A 450 7.27 6.72 -3.36
N LEU A 451 7.82 7.06 -4.53
CA LEU A 451 7.45 8.25 -5.29
C LEU A 451 5.99 8.23 -5.72
N VAL A 452 5.50 7.09 -6.27
CA VAL A 452 4.09 6.96 -6.67
C VAL A 452 3.16 7.13 -5.48
N ASN A 453 3.46 6.52 -4.35
CA ASN A 453 2.63 6.59 -3.15
C ASN A 453 2.62 8.01 -2.53
N ARG A 454 3.76 8.70 -2.51
CA ARG A 454 3.83 10.11 -2.09
C ARG A 454 3.07 11.00 -3.05
N GLY A 455 3.24 10.80 -4.37
CA GLY A 455 2.50 11.51 -5.41
C GLY A 455 0.99 11.32 -5.28
N ASN A 456 0.51 10.11 -4.99
CA ASN A 456 -0.89 9.84 -4.70
C ASN A 456 -1.39 10.63 -3.50
N THR A 457 -0.55 10.74 -2.45
CA THR A 457 -0.88 11.53 -1.26
C THR A 457 -0.94 13.03 -1.57
N PHE A 458 0.03 13.56 -2.31
CA PHE A 458 0.00 14.95 -2.77
C PHE A 458 -1.24 15.26 -3.61
N LYS A 459 -1.62 14.34 -4.50
CA LYS A 459 -2.80 14.50 -5.34
C LYS A 459 -4.09 14.57 -4.52
N GLU A 460 -4.23 13.73 -3.49
CA GLU A 460 -5.42 13.72 -2.62
C GLU A 460 -5.61 15.03 -1.87
N ILE A 461 -4.53 15.68 -1.43
CA ILE A 461 -4.59 16.99 -0.76
C ILE A 461 -4.58 18.19 -1.73
N GLY A 462 -4.70 17.94 -3.04
CA GLY A 462 -4.77 18.99 -4.06
C GLY A 462 -3.43 19.58 -4.51
N ARG A 463 -2.29 19.05 -4.02
CA ARG A 463 -0.94 19.48 -4.42
C ARG A 463 -0.51 18.77 -5.72
N VAL A 464 -1.25 19.07 -6.82
CA VAL A 464 -1.13 18.35 -8.09
C VAL A 464 0.25 18.52 -8.73
N THR A 465 0.87 19.69 -8.59
CA THR A 465 2.20 19.97 -9.16
C THR A 465 3.27 19.06 -8.59
N GLU A 466 3.30 18.89 -7.27
CA GLU A 466 4.25 17.98 -6.61
C GLU A 466 3.96 16.51 -6.94
N ALA A 467 2.68 16.15 -7.06
CA ALA A 467 2.31 14.82 -7.51
C ALA A 467 2.87 14.51 -8.92
N ILE A 468 2.74 15.46 -9.86
CA ILE A 468 3.31 15.32 -11.21
C ILE A 468 4.83 15.14 -11.15
N GLN A 469 5.55 15.91 -10.34
CA GLN A 469 7.00 15.79 -10.19
C GLN A 469 7.40 14.40 -9.71
N ASP A 470 6.72 13.88 -8.70
CA ASP A 470 6.98 12.53 -8.17
C ASP A 470 6.69 11.44 -9.22
N TYR A 471 5.56 11.52 -9.94
CA TYR A 471 5.24 10.54 -10.98
C TYR A 471 6.20 10.61 -12.16
N VAL A 472 6.61 11.80 -12.61
CA VAL A 472 7.63 11.97 -13.67
C VAL A 472 8.94 11.32 -13.25
N ARG A 473 9.37 11.53 -12.01
CA ARG A 473 10.57 10.88 -11.47
C ARG A 473 10.40 9.36 -11.40
N ALA A 474 9.23 8.87 -10.96
CA ALA A 474 8.95 7.43 -10.89
C ALA A 474 9.03 6.75 -12.26
N VAL A 475 8.41 7.33 -13.31
CA VAL A 475 8.49 6.79 -14.67
C VAL A 475 9.88 6.91 -15.31
N SER A 476 10.69 7.90 -14.87
CA SER A 476 12.10 8.01 -15.30
C SER A 476 12.96 6.90 -14.71
N ILE A 477 12.70 6.50 -13.46
CA ILE A 477 13.41 5.41 -12.76
C ILE A 477 12.93 4.06 -13.28
N ARG A 478 11.62 3.86 -13.43
CA ARG A 478 11.01 2.61 -13.89
C ARG A 478 10.03 2.88 -15.04
N PRO A 479 10.51 2.97 -16.30
CA PRO A 479 9.70 3.33 -17.47
C PRO A 479 8.56 2.34 -17.80
N ASN A 480 8.65 1.10 -17.36
CA ASN A 480 7.66 0.05 -17.59
C ASN A 480 6.59 -0.05 -16.49
N MET A 481 6.51 0.91 -15.60
CA MET A 481 5.50 0.93 -14.52
C MET A 481 4.19 1.53 -15.01
N ALA A 482 3.26 0.67 -15.45
CA ALA A 482 1.96 1.09 -16.01
C ALA A 482 1.14 1.96 -15.06
N GLU A 483 1.14 1.65 -13.75
CA GLU A 483 0.45 2.42 -12.71
C GLU A 483 0.98 3.85 -12.59
N ALA A 484 2.29 4.04 -12.66
CA ALA A 484 2.89 5.36 -12.59
C ALA A 484 2.48 6.23 -13.77
N HIS A 485 2.43 5.65 -14.99
CA HIS A 485 1.93 6.34 -16.18
C HIS A 485 0.45 6.70 -16.06
N ALA A 486 -0.40 5.80 -15.54
CA ALA A 486 -1.83 6.05 -15.34
C ALA A 486 -2.08 7.15 -14.28
N ASN A 487 -1.31 7.15 -13.17
CA ASN A 487 -1.40 8.17 -12.13
C ASN A 487 -0.90 9.53 -12.62
N LEU A 488 0.18 9.55 -13.40
CA LEU A 488 0.69 10.75 -14.07
C LEU A 488 -0.35 11.33 -15.02
N ALA A 489 -0.99 10.47 -15.83
CA ALA A 489 -2.07 10.88 -16.73
C ALA A 489 -3.24 11.52 -15.98
N SER A 490 -3.65 10.92 -14.87
CA SER A 490 -4.71 11.46 -14.02
C SER A 490 -4.33 12.82 -13.42
N ALA A 491 -3.08 13.01 -13.00
CA ALA A 491 -2.59 14.29 -12.48
C ALA A 491 -2.48 15.36 -13.59
N TYR A 492 -2.04 14.99 -14.79
CA TYR A 492 -2.07 15.89 -15.95
C TYR A 492 -3.48 16.35 -16.30
N LYS A 493 -4.45 15.44 -16.25
CA LYS A 493 -5.86 15.80 -16.47
C LYS A 493 -6.34 16.80 -15.42
N ASP A 494 -6.04 16.57 -14.14
CA ASP A 494 -6.44 17.45 -13.04
C ASP A 494 -5.77 18.84 -13.13
N SER A 495 -4.60 18.96 -13.76
CA SER A 495 -3.91 20.21 -14.03
C SER A 495 -4.30 20.89 -15.35
N GLY A 496 -5.25 20.30 -16.12
CA GLY A 496 -5.69 20.81 -17.41
C GLY A 496 -4.80 20.45 -18.61
N LEU A 497 -3.72 19.68 -18.39
CA LEU A 497 -2.80 19.23 -19.45
C LEU A 497 -3.32 17.97 -20.14
N VAL A 498 -4.48 18.10 -20.80
CA VAL A 498 -5.30 16.96 -21.26
C VAL A 498 -4.60 16.13 -22.33
N GLU A 499 -3.85 16.74 -23.26
CA GLU A 499 -3.11 15.99 -24.29
C GLU A 499 -1.98 15.13 -23.70
N LEU A 500 -1.28 15.64 -22.68
CA LEU A 500 -0.29 14.85 -21.94
C LEU A 500 -0.94 13.71 -21.18
N ALA A 501 -2.12 13.94 -20.63
CA ALA A 501 -2.90 12.88 -19.97
C ALA A 501 -3.26 11.75 -20.93
N ILE A 502 -3.77 12.07 -22.13
CA ILE A 502 -4.11 11.07 -23.18
C ILE A 502 -2.87 10.27 -23.55
N LYS A 503 -1.72 10.93 -23.78
CA LYS A 503 -0.46 10.26 -24.12
C LYS A 503 -0.02 9.30 -23.03
N SER A 504 -0.09 9.72 -21.78
CA SER A 504 0.34 8.91 -20.62
C SER A 504 -0.61 7.74 -20.37
N TYR A 505 -1.94 7.88 -20.55
CA TYR A 505 -2.87 6.76 -20.50
C TYR A 505 -2.62 5.73 -21.61
N ARG A 506 -2.37 6.18 -22.86
CA ARG A 506 -2.02 5.29 -23.95
C ARG A 506 -0.74 4.53 -23.64
N GLN A 507 0.27 5.18 -23.07
CA GLN A 507 1.50 4.52 -22.64
C GLN A 507 1.23 3.46 -21.56
N ALA A 508 0.39 3.75 -20.58
CA ALA A 508 0.01 2.79 -19.54
C ALA A 508 -0.66 1.54 -20.14
N LEU A 509 -1.56 1.73 -21.12
CA LEU A 509 -2.25 0.64 -21.81
C LEU A 509 -1.35 -0.15 -22.78
N MET A 510 -0.32 0.47 -23.35
CA MET A 510 0.72 -0.26 -24.11
C MET A 510 1.51 -1.20 -23.20
N LEU A 511 1.82 -0.77 -21.98
CA LEU A 511 2.55 -1.55 -20.98
C LEU A 511 1.67 -2.65 -20.35
N ARG A 512 0.42 -2.36 -20.11
CA ARG A 512 -0.57 -3.29 -19.54
C ARG A 512 -1.91 -3.14 -20.25
N PRO A 513 -2.21 -3.95 -21.29
CA PRO A 513 -3.46 -3.83 -22.05
C PRO A 513 -4.74 -4.10 -21.24
N ASP A 514 -4.71 -5.03 -20.28
CA ASP A 514 -5.83 -5.26 -19.33
C ASP A 514 -5.64 -4.39 -18.09
N PHE A 515 -5.93 -3.08 -18.26
CA PHE A 515 -5.89 -2.08 -17.19
C PHE A 515 -7.20 -1.28 -17.17
N PRO A 516 -8.24 -1.81 -16.51
CA PRO A 516 -9.59 -1.22 -16.51
C PRO A 516 -9.63 0.27 -16.13
N GLU A 517 -8.89 0.68 -15.08
CA GLU A 517 -8.86 2.06 -14.61
C GLU A 517 -8.29 3.00 -15.68
N ALA A 518 -7.22 2.61 -16.35
CA ALA A 518 -6.61 3.41 -17.40
C ALA A 518 -7.52 3.49 -18.63
N THR A 519 -8.18 2.38 -19.02
CA THR A 519 -9.14 2.35 -20.13
C THR A 519 -10.33 3.29 -19.88
N CYS A 520 -10.94 3.19 -18.71
CA CYS A 520 -12.09 4.02 -18.35
C CYS A 520 -11.72 5.51 -18.23
N ASN A 521 -10.59 5.81 -17.63
CA ASN A 521 -10.12 7.19 -17.49
C ASN A 521 -9.66 7.80 -18.82
N LEU A 522 -9.09 7.01 -19.72
CA LEU A 522 -8.78 7.44 -21.09
C LEU A 522 -10.06 7.80 -21.84
N LEU A 523 -11.10 6.93 -21.83
CA LEU A 523 -12.38 7.22 -22.46
C LEU A 523 -12.95 8.55 -21.98
N HIS A 524 -13.00 8.75 -20.67
CA HIS A 524 -13.50 10.01 -20.11
C HIS A 524 -12.65 11.22 -20.53
N THR A 525 -11.33 11.06 -20.62
CA THR A 525 -10.41 12.13 -21.04
C THR A 525 -10.61 12.47 -22.51
N LEU A 526 -10.81 11.47 -23.37
CA LEU A 526 -11.11 11.65 -24.79
C LEU A 526 -12.46 12.35 -24.98
N GLN A 527 -13.47 12.01 -24.17
CA GLN A 527 -14.77 12.69 -24.17
C GLN A 527 -14.64 14.17 -23.77
N CYS A 528 -13.78 14.50 -22.81
CA CYS A 528 -13.53 15.90 -22.41
C CYS A 528 -13.01 16.78 -23.57
N VAL A 529 -12.32 16.21 -24.54
CA VAL A 529 -11.78 16.95 -25.70
C VAL A 529 -12.52 16.66 -27.01
N CYS A 530 -13.68 16.03 -26.94
CA CYS A 530 -14.50 15.65 -28.10
C CYS A 530 -13.73 14.80 -29.13
N ASP A 531 -12.86 13.91 -28.66
CA ASP A 531 -12.24 12.86 -29.47
C ASP A 531 -13.21 11.68 -29.56
N TRP A 532 -13.97 11.66 -30.66
CA TRP A 532 -15.06 10.69 -30.90
C TRP A 532 -14.66 9.53 -31.80
N ASP A 533 -13.41 9.43 -32.19
CA ASP A 533 -12.91 8.30 -32.96
C ASP A 533 -13.20 6.99 -32.25
N ASP A 534 -13.74 5.99 -32.97
CA ASP A 534 -14.13 4.68 -32.41
C ASP A 534 -15.00 4.74 -31.14
N ARG A 535 -15.76 5.83 -30.95
CA ARG A 535 -16.52 6.10 -29.71
C ARG A 535 -17.42 4.94 -29.30
N GLU A 536 -18.20 4.37 -30.21
CA GLU A 536 -19.11 3.26 -29.90
C GLU A 536 -18.36 2.01 -29.42
N LYS A 537 -17.26 1.68 -30.09
CA LYS A 537 -16.42 0.55 -29.72
C LYS A 537 -15.81 0.75 -28.31
N ARG A 538 -15.30 1.96 -28.02
CA ARG A 538 -14.74 2.32 -26.72
C ARG A 538 -15.77 2.26 -25.60
N PHE A 539 -17.00 2.74 -25.83
CA PHE A 539 -18.10 2.62 -24.86
C PHE A 539 -18.53 1.18 -24.65
N ALA A 540 -18.61 0.36 -25.71
CA ALA A 540 -18.91 -1.06 -25.57
C ALA A 540 -17.85 -1.81 -24.76
N GLU A 541 -16.57 -1.50 -24.96
CA GLU A 541 -15.46 -2.05 -24.17
C GLU A 541 -15.58 -1.66 -22.69
N VAL A 542 -15.80 -0.38 -22.41
CA VAL A 542 -15.96 0.11 -21.04
C VAL A 542 -17.21 -0.47 -20.37
N GLU A 543 -18.31 -0.60 -21.09
CA GLU A 543 -19.52 -1.27 -20.58
C GLU A 543 -19.25 -2.74 -20.24
N ALA A 544 -18.52 -3.47 -21.07
CA ALA A 544 -18.12 -4.85 -20.79
C ALA A 544 -17.24 -4.95 -19.54
N ILE A 545 -16.30 -4.01 -19.34
CA ILE A 545 -15.48 -3.91 -18.13
C ILE A 545 -16.37 -3.70 -16.90
N ILE A 546 -17.29 -2.73 -16.94
CA ILE A 546 -18.21 -2.43 -15.83
C ILE A 546 -19.03 -3.67 -15.45
N ARG A 547 -19.66 -4.33 -16.43
CA ARG A 547 -20.49 -5.52 -16.20
C ARG A 547 -19.69 -6.67 -15.61
N ARG A 548 -18.45 -6.90 -16.08
CA ARG A 548 -17.51 -7.88 -15.51
C ARG A 548 -17.17 -7.55 -14.05
N GLN A 549 -16.83 -6.30 -13.75
CA GLN A 549 -16.49 -5.86 -12.39
C GLN A 549 -17.69 -6.00 -11.43
N ILE A 550 -18.88 -5.62 -11.87
CA ILE A 550 -20.12 -5.78 -11.09
C ILE A 550 -20.37 -7.26 -10.76
N LYS A 551 -20.25 -8.16 -11.76
CA LYS A 551 -20.42 -9.60 -11.60
C LYS A 551 -19.40 -10.19 -10.61
N MET A 552 -18.17 -9.73 -10.65
CA MET A 552 -17.09 -10.17 -9.75
C MET A 552 -17.13 -9.48 -8.37
N SER A 553 -18.12 -8.64 -8.11
CA SER A 553 -18.23 -7.82 -6.88
C SER A 553 -17.02 -6.91 -6.61
N VAL A 554 -16.33 -6.51 -7.67
CA VAL A 554 -15.26 -5.52 -7.64
C VAL A 554 -15.84 -4.13 -7.87
N LEU A 555 -15.22 -3.10 -7.26
CA LEU A 555 -15.63 -1.71 -7.46
C LEU A 555 -15.43 -1.30 -8.92
N PRO A 556 -16.47 -0.77 -9.61
CA PRO A 556 -16.35 -0.33 -11.00
C PRO A 556 -15.29 0.76 -11.18
N SER A 557 -14.49 0.67 -12.24
CA SER A 557 -13.49 1.68 -12.60
C SER A 557 -14.09 2.96 -13.14
N VAL A 558 -15.37 2.95 -13.52
CA VAL A 558 -16.15 4.16 -13.88
C VAL A 558 -16.82 4.71 -12.63
N GLN A 559 -16.52 5.96 -12.30
CA GLN A 559 -17.16 6.65 -11.18
C GLN A 559 -18.62 7.01 -11.52
N PRO A 560 -19.55 7.02 -10.55
CA PRO A 560 -20.93 7.42 -10.80
C PRO A 560 -21.07 8.79 -11.47
N PHE A 561 -20.22 9.76 -11.11
CA PHE A 561 -20.22 11.09 -11.72
C PHE A 561 -19.86 11.06 -13.22
N HIS A 562 -18.92 10.21 -13.64
CA HIS A 562 -18.60 10.05 -15.07
C HIS A 562 -19.74 9.36 -15.83
N ALA A 563 -20.39 8.37 -15.19
CA ALA A 563 -21.49 7.62 -15.78
C ALA A 563 -22.71 8.51 -16.14
N ILE A 564 -22.87 9.69 -15.52
CA ILE A 564 -23.95 10.64 -15.83
C ILE A 564 -23.96 10.99 -17.32
N ALA A 565 -22.79 11.31 -17.88
CA ALA A 565 -22.61 11.75 -19.26
C ALA A 565 -22.27 10.61 -20.24
N TYR A 566 -22.41 9.35 -19.82
CA TYR A 566 -22.19 8.20 -20.69
C TYR A 566 -23.51 7.71 -21.30
N PRO A 567 -23.51 7.21 -22.56
CA PRO A 567 -24.70 6.66 -23.22
C PRO A 567 -24.97 5.22 -22.74
N ILE A 568 -25.03 5.00 -21.42
CA ILE A 568 -25.29 3.69 -20.82
C ILE A 568 -26.70 3.61 -20.27
N ASP A 569 -27.19 2.38 -20.13
CA ASP A 569 -28.48 2.09 -19.54
C ASP A 569 -28.60 2.69 -18.13
N PRO A 570 -29.74 3.39 -17.80
CA PRO A 570 -29.94 3.93 -16.44
C PRO A 570 -29.86 2.89 -15.34
N MET A 571 -30.25 1.64 -15.56
CA MET A 571 -30.12 0.55 -14.60
C MET A 571 -28.66 0.18 -14.35
N LEU A 572 -27.80 0.23 -15.38
CA LEU A 572 -26.37 0.03 -15.22
C LEU A 572 -25.75 1.18 -14.40
N ALA A 573 -26.18 2.42 -14.62
CA ALA A 573 -25.77 3.58 -13.83
C ALA A 573 -26.15 3.41 -12.34
N LEU A 574 -27.36 2.89 -12.06
CA LEU A 574 -27.79 2.54 -10.68
C LEU A 574 -26.88 1.46 -10.07
N GLU A 575 -26.54 0.40 -10.81
CA GLU A 575 -25.66 -0.65 -10.30
C GLU A 575 -24.25 -0.14 -10.00
N ILE A 576 -23.71 0.76 -10.81
CA ILE A 576 -22.45 1.46 -10.51
C ILE A 576 -22.57 2.18 -9.15
N SER A 577 -23.62 2.99 -8.98
CA SER A 577 -23.85 3.74 -7.73
C SER A 577 -24.00 2.81 -6.52
N ARG A 578 -24.72 1.67 -6.67
CA ARG A 578 -24.84 0.65 -5.60
C ARG A 578 -23.50 0.08 -5.16
N LYS A 579 -22.60 -0.19 -6.09
CA LYS A 579 -21.25 -0.68 -5.75
C LYS A 579 -20.43 0.36 -5.01
N TYR A 580 -20.52 1.62 -5.39
CA TYR A 580 -19.88 2.73 -4.68
C TYR A 580 -20.50 2.96 -3.30
N ALA A 581 -21.81 2.86 -3.16
CA ALA A 581 -22.49 2.93 -1.86
C ALA A 581 -22.07 1.78 -0.92
N ALA A 582 -22.01 0.55 -1.44
CA ALA A 582 -21.51 -0.61 -0.69
C ALA A 582 -20.05 -0.44 -0.25
N HIS A 583 -19.21 0.17 -1.09
CA HIS A 583 -17.83 0.50 -0.74
C HIS A 583 -17.77 1.52 0.42
N CYS A 584 -18.62 2.55 0.41
CA CYS A 584 -18.73 3.49 1.54
C CYS A 584 -19.18 2.80 2.82
N SER A 585 -20.12 1.83 2.75
CA SER A 585 -20.53 1.01 3.89
C SER A 585 -19.38 0.15 4.41
N LEU A 586 -18.55 -0.39 3.54
CA LEU A 586 -17.34 -1.14 3.91
C LEU A 586 -16.32 -0.23 4.63
N ILE A 587 -16.14 1.01 4.17
CA ILE A 587 -15.28 1.98 4.86
C ILE A 587 -15.86 2.30 6.25
N ALA A 588 -17.17 2.54 6.33
CA ALA A 588 -17.86 2.84 7.60
C ALA A 588 -17.72 1.70 8.61
N SER A 589 -17.78 0.43 8.18
CA SER A 589 -17.65 -0.74 9.04
C SER A 589 -16.27 -0.91 9.70
N ARG A 590 -15.26 -0.19 9.23
CA ARG A 590 -13.91 -0.20 9.80
C ARG A 590 -13.78 0.63 11.08
N TYR A 591 -14.75 1.49 11.36
CA TYR A 591 -14.76 2.34 12.55
C TYR A 591 -15.55 1.69 13.68
N VAL A 592 -15.02 1.76 14.90
CA VAL A 592 -15.74 1.35 16.11
C VAL A 592 -16.57 2.54 16.59
N LEU A 593 -17.87 2.49 16.31
CA LEU A 593 -18.80 3.55 16.68
C LEU A 593 -19.59 3.16 17.94
N PRO A 594 -19.88 4.13 18.83
CA PRO A 594 -20.88 3.92 19.87
C PRO A 594 -22.27 3.74 19.24
N ALA A 595 -23.19 3.13 19.97
CA ALA A 595 -24.58 3.13 19.55
C ALA A 595 -25.10 4.57 19.46
N PHE A 596 -25.51 4.99 18.25
CA PHE A 596 -26.09 6.33 18.07
C PHE A 596 -27.46 6.44 18.69
N THR A 597 -27.70 7.57 19.36
CA THR A 597 -28.99 7.89 19.93
C THR A 597 -29.68 8.95 19.08
N HIS A 598 -30.80 8.59 18.48
CA HIS A 598 -31.56 9.49 17.63
C HIS A 598 -32.55 10.35 18.44
N PRO A 599 -32.98 11.51 17.91
CA PRO A 599 -34.06 12.31 18.52
C PRO A 599 -35.32 11.48 18.74
N PRO A 600 -36.09 11.76 19.79
CA PRO A 600 -37.32 11.02 20.05
C PRO A 600 -38.34 11.21 18.92
N ARG A 601 -39.14 10.19 18.63
CA ARG A 601 -40.17 10.17 17.59
C ARG A 601 -41.41 10.99 18.01
N VAL A 602 -41.21 12.28 18.20
CA VAL A 602 -42.28 13.20 18.60
C VAL A 602 -42.44 14.23 17.49
N PRO A 603 -43.70 14.47 17.03
CA PRO A 603 -43.93 15.53 16.06
C PRO A 603 -43.47 16.88 16.61
N VAL A 604 -42.71 17.61 15.81
CA VAL A 604 -42.30 18.97 16.12
C VAL A 604 -43.55 19.84 15.95
N LYS A 605 -44.01 20.54 17.03
CA LYS A 605 -45.16 21.43 16.96
C LYS A 605 -44.71 22.76 16.34
N SER A 606 -45.53 23.27 15.44
CA SER A 606 -45.33 24.57 14.79
C SER A 606 -45.58 25.78 15.72
N GLU A 607 -46.00 25.55 16.94
CA GLU A 607 -46.28 26.64 17.91
C GLU A 607 -45.66 26.26 19.29
N GLY A 608 -44.63 27.00 19.67
CA GLY A 608 -44.15 27.13 21.04
C GLY A 608 -42.94 26.29 21.46
N LYS A 609 -42.10 26.90 22.19
CA LYS A 609 -40.86 26.66 22.95
C LYS A 609 -40.18 25.26 23.08
N ASN A 610 -40.69 24.20 22.49
CA ASN A 610 -40.09 22.87 22.60
C ASN A 610 -39.90 22.19 21.22
N GLY A 611 -38.74 22.39 20.65
CA GLY A 611 -38.17 21.52 19.66
C GLY A 611 -38.40 21.93 18.20
N ARG A 612 -37.49 22.74 17.69
CA ARG A 612 -37.35 22.98 16.23
C ARG A 612 -36.85 21.73 15.51
N LEU A 613 -37.21 21.59 14.25
CA LEU A 613 -36.67 20.54 13.39
C LEU A 613 -35.21 20.87 13.05
N ARG A 614 -34.29 20.03 13.48
CA ARG A 614 -32.84 20.20 13.23
C ARG A 614 -32.43 19.60 11.90
N LEU A 615 -32.02 20.47 11.00
CA LEU A 615 -31.55 20.12 9.65
C LEU A 615 -30.02 20.23 9.58
N GLY A 616 -29.36 19.16 9.17
CA GLY A 616 -27.92 19.15 8.94
C GLY A 616 -27.61 19.11 7.45
N TYR A 617 -26.89 20.08 6.92
CA TYR A 617 -26.40 20.11 5.54
C TYR A 617 -24.92 19.76 5.51
N VAL A 618 -24.54 18.76 4.75
CA VAL A 618 -23.14 18.30 4.65
C VAL A 618 -22.64 18.57 3.24
N SER A 619 -21.54 19.31 3.11
CA SER A 619 -20.93 19.59 1.81
C SER A 619 -19.44 19.88 1.89
N SER A 620 -18.70 19.47 0.85
CA SER A 620 -17.34 19.93 0.55
C SER A 620 -17.32 21.25 -0.25
N ASP A 621 -18.48 21.76 -0.65
CA ASP A 621 -18.61 22.79 -1.67
C ASP A 621 -19.09 24.13 -1.09
N PHE A 622 -18.99 24.33 0.23
CA PHE A 622 -19.24 25.62 0.88
C PHE A 622 -18.05 26.57 0.66
N GLY A 623 -18.04 27.25 -0.48
CA GLY A 623 -16.97 28.15 -0.93
C GLY A 623 -17.24 28.67 -2.34
N ASN A 624 -16.21 28.98 -3.12
CA ASN A 624 -16.38 29.39 -4.52
C ASN A 624 -16.70 28.19 -5.41
N HIS A 625 -17.94 27.73 -5.32
CA HIS A 625 -18.45 26.57 -6.05
C HIS A 625 -19.89 26.82 -6.54
N PRO A 626 -20.33 26.23 -7.66
CA PRO A 626 -21.70 26.38 -8.16
C PRO A 626 -22.79 26.10 -7.12
N LEU A 627 -22.59 25.11 -6.24
CA LEU A 627 -23.53 24.82 -5.15
C LEU A 627 -23.78 26.05 -4.28
N SER A 628 -22.69 26.70 -3.82
CA SER A 628 -22.79 27.91 -2.98
C SER A 628 -23.37 29.10 -3.72
N HIS A 629 -23.13 29.20 -5.04
CA HIS A 629 -23.73 30.21 -5.89
C HIS A 629 -25.26 30.05 -6.02
N LEU A 630 -25.75 28.82 -5.94
CA LEU A 630 -27.18 28.50 -6.07
C LEU A 630 -27.90 28.46 -4.73
N MET A 631 -27.28 27.93 -3.68
CA MET A 631 -27.89 27.68 -2.39
C MET A 631 -27.56 28.75 -1.34
N GLY A 632 -26.75 29.76 -1.64
CA GLY A 632 -26.20 30.66 -0.64
C GLY A 632 -27.26 31.34 0.25
N SER A 633 -28.42 31.69 -0.25
CA SER A 633 -29.54 32.28 0.53
C SER A 633 -30.40 31.23 1.23
N VAL A 634 -30.40 29.96 0.84
CA VAL A 634 -31.32 28.93 1.37
C VAL A 634 -31.14 28.77 2.87
N PHE A 635 -29.90 28.73 3.35
CA PHE A 635 -29.58 28.47 4.77
C PHE A 635 -30.09 29.57 5.70
N GLY A 636 -30.16 30.83 5.22
CA GLY A 636 -30.70 31.97 5.95
C GLY A 636 -32.21 32.17 5.77
N MET A 637 -32.81 31.61 4.71
CA MET A 637 -34.23 31.76 4.41
C MET A 637 -35.15 30.77 5.13
N HIS A 638 -34.61 29.75 5.77
CA HIS A 638 -35.39 28.83 6.60
C HIS A 638 -36.10 29.57 7.73
N ASN A 639 -37.37 29.17 8.02
CA ASN A 639 -38.10 29.72 9.12
C ASN A 639 -37.51 29.26 10.46
N ARG A 640 -36.76 30.15 11.10
CA ARG A 640 -36.03 29.86 12.36
C ARG A 640 -36.92 29.65 13.58
N GLU A 641 -38.20 29.93 13.49
CA GLU A 641 -39.14 29.55 14.55
C GLU A 641 -39.37 28.04 14.57
N ASN A 642 -39.33 27.39 13.40
CA ASN A 642 -39.67 25.99 13.23
C ASN A 642 -38.46 25.09 12.90
N VAL A 643 -37.38 25.66 12.34
CA VAL A 643 -36.22 24.96 11.82
C VAL A 643 -34.95 25.51 12.44
N GLU A 644 -34.05 24.63 12.81
CA GLU A 644 -32.69 24.92 13.27
C GLU A 644 -31.70 24.37 12.27
N VAL A 645 -30.85 25.22 11.68
CA VAL A 645 -30.00 24.87 10.51
C VAL A 645 -28.55 24.71 10.95
N PHE A 646 -27.99 23.55 10.62
CA PHE A 646 -26.58 23.19 10.79
C PHE A 646 -25.92 22.98 9.44
N CYS A 647 -24.75 23.59 9.22
CA CYS A 647 -23.92 23.38 8.03
C CYS A 647 -22.58 22.77 8.45
N TYR A 648 -22.29 21.56 7.99
CA TYR A 648 -21.04 20.85 8.23
C TYR A 648 -20.16 20.96 6.99
N ALA A 649 -19.07 21.72 7.09
CA ALA A 649 -18.17 21.98 5.98
C ALA A 649 -17.04 20.94 5.94
N LEU A 650 -16.98 20.15 4.86
CA LEU A 650 -15.95 19.13 4.64
C LEU A 650 -14.67 19.69 4.02
N SER A 651 -14.69 20.93 3.50
CA SER A 651 -13.54 21.61 2.90
C SER A 651 -13.01 22.74 3.77
N GLN A 652 -11.73 23.03 3.65
CA GLN A 652 -11.10 24.19 4.28
C GLN A 652 -11.73 25.52 3.82
N ASN A 653 -11.63 26.53 4.66
CA ASN A 653 -12.07 27.87 4.31
C ASN A 653 -11.20 28.42 3.17
N ASP A 654 -11.81 28.71 2.04
CA ASP A 654 -11.18 29.27 0.86
C ASP A 654 -11.02 30.82 0.89
N GLY A 655 -11.47 31.46 1.96
CA GLY A 655 -11.43 32.90 2.15
C GLY A 655 -12.36 33.72 1.25
N THR A 656 -13.22 33.07 0.47
CA THR A 656 -14.10 33.72 -0.48
C THR A 656 -15.35 34.32 0.18
N GLU A 657 -15.97 35.31 -0.48
CA GLU A 657 -17.25 35.92 -0.03
C GLU A 657 -18.37 34.88 0.09
N TRP A 658 -18.35 33.85 -0.76
CA TRP A 658 -19.32 32.74 -0.72
C TRP A 658 -19.26 31.96 0.56
N ARG A 659 -18.05 31.61 1.00
CA ARG A 659 -17.83 30.92 2.29
C ARG A 659 -18.26 31.79 3.46
N GLN A 660 -17.82 33.05 3.49
CA GLN A 660 -18.15 34.00 4.55
C GLN A 660 -19.66 34.21 4.68
N ARG A 661 -20.34 34.30 3.54
CA ARG A 661 -21.81 34.47 3.50
C ARG A 661 -22.52 33.27 4.12
N ILE A 662 -22.22 32.04 3.70
CA ILE A 662 -22.85 30.84 4.23
C ILE A 662 -22.58 30.73 5.74
N GLN A 663 -21.37 31.06 6.19
CA GLN A 663 -21.05 31.11 7.61
C GLN A 663 -21.91 32.11 8.40
N SER A 664 -22.24 33.26 7.80
CA SER A 664 -23.06 34.29 8.45
C SER A 664 -24.55 34.00 8.40
N GLU A 665 -25.02 33.31 7.36
CA GLU A 665 -26.45 33.02 7.14
C GLU A 665 -26.91 31.72 7.83
N ALA A 666 -26.04 30.70 7.96
CA ALA A 666 -26.34 29.49 8.71
C ALA A 666 -26.40 29.78 10.22
N GLU A 667 -27.38 29.20 10.92
CA GLU A 667 -27.47 29.34 12.37
C GLU A 667 -26.29 28.68 13.10
N HIS A 668 -25.95 27.49 12.67
CA HIS A 668 -24.75 26.77 13.12
C HIS A 668 -23.87 26.40 11.91
N PHE A 669 -22.68 26.95 11.85
CA PHE A 669 -21.70 26.59 10.84
C PHE A 669 -20.52 25.90 11.51
N ILE A 670 -20.25 24.65 11.14
CA ILE A 670 -19.26 23.80 11.78
C ILE A 670 -18.23 23.36 10.72
N ASP A 671 -17.00 23.82 10.90
CA ASP A 671 -15.88 23.36 10.06
C ASP A 671 -15.38 22.01 10.59
N VAL A 672 -15.59 20.97 9.81
CA VAL A 672 -15.23 19.59 10.15
C VAL A 672 -14.17 19.02 9.21
N CYS A 673 -13.52 19.86 8.41
CA CYS A 673 -12.57 19.42 7.38
C CYS A 673 -11.38 18.63 7.93
N SER A 674 -10.92 18.93 9.15
CA SER A 674 -9.80 18.24 9.80
C SER A 674 -10.23 17.01 10.62
N MET A 675 -11.54 16.76 10.75
CA MET A 675 -12.05 15.64 11.53
C MET A 675 -12.13 14.36 10.70
N SER A 676 -11.89 13.19 11.32
CA SER A 676 -12.16 11.89 10.71
C SER A 676 -13.66 11.65 10.51
N SER A 677 -14.04 10.76 9.61
CA SER A 677 -15.44 10.53 9.26
C SER A 677 -16.28 10.02 10.44
N ASP A 678 -15.70 9.22 11.32
CA ASP A 678 -16.34 8.75 12.55
C ASP A 678 -16.56 9.88 13.57
N MET A 679 -15.59 10.80 13.69
CA MET A 679 -15.73 11.98 14.56
C MET A 679 -16.83 12.91 14.03
N ILE A 680 -16.94 13.09 12.72
CA ILE A 680 -18.01 13.87 12.10
C ILE A 680 -19.37 13.21 12.36
N ALA A 681 -19.47 11.90 12.14
CA ALA A 681 -20.71 11.17 12.41
C ALA A 681 -21.14 11.27 13.89
N ARG A 682 -20.19 11.17 14.83
CA ARG A 682 -20.45 11.38 16.27
C ARG A 682 -20.94 12.80 16.55
N LYS A 683 -20.28 13.83 15.97
CA LYS A 683 -20.67 15.23 16.12
C LYS A 683 -22.10 15.48 15.62
N ILE A 684 -22.45 14.97 14.45
CA ILE A 684 -23.81 15.06 13.88
C ILE A 684 -24.84 14.39 14.81
N ASN A 685 -24.52 13.24 15.38
CA ASN A 685 -25.41 12.55 16.31
C ASN A 685 -25.52 13.28 17.67
N GLU A 686 -24.44 13.88 18.16
CA GLU A 686 -24.44 14.73 19.38
C GLU A 686 -25.31 15.97 19.18
N ASP A 687 -25.29 16.58 17.99
CA ASP A 687 -26.12 17.73 17.64
C ASP A 687 -27.61 17.36 17.47
N LYS A 688 -27.95 16.06 17.58
CA LYS A 688 -29.34 15.56 17.52
C LYS A 688 -30.07 15.97 16.24
N ILE A 689 -29.36 15.84 15.11
CA ILE A 689 -29.93 16.14 13.81
C ILE A 689 -31.09 15.19 13.50
N HIS A 690 -32.22 15.73 13.05
CA HIS A 690 -33.41 15.00 12.65
C HIS A 690 -33.33 14.53 11.21
N ILE A 691 -32.90 15.44 10.31
CA ILE A 691 -32.74 15.18 8.89
C ILE A 691 -31.36 15.64 8.44
N LEU A 692 -30.58 14.72 7.90
CA LEU A 692 -29.25 15.00 7.38
C LEU A 692 -29.28 14.99 5.85
N VAL A 693 -28.83 16.08 5.25
CA VAL A 693 -28.89 16.31 3.80
C VAL A 693 -27.50 16.22 3.19
N ASN A 694 -27.34 15.30 2.26
CA ASN A 694 -26.13 15.14 1.43
C ASN A 694 -26.20 16.07 0.23
N LEU A 695 -25.32 17.06 0.18
CA LEU A 695 -25.23 18.03 -0.91
C LEU A 695 -24.10 17.71 -1.91
N ASN A 696 -23.41 16.59 -1.73
CA ASN A 696 -22.35 16.17 -2.65
C ASN A 696 -22.75 15.00 -3.55
N GLY A 697 -23.38 13.96 -2.99
CA GLY A 697 -23.47 12.69 -3.71
C GLY A 697 -22.09 12.16 -4.08
N TYR A 698 -21.82 11.89 -5.37
CA TYR A 698 -20.53 11.39 -5.87
C TYR A 698 -19.67 12.47 -6.55
N THR A 699 -19.72 13.70 -6.05
CA THR A 699 -18.82 14.78 -6.49
C THR A 699 -17.47 14.72 -5.77
N LYS A 700 -16.49 15.47 -6.26
CA LYS A 700 -15.16 15.56 -5.65
C LYS A 700 -15.25 16.11 -4.21
N GLY A 701 -14.54 15.47 -3.29
CA GLY A 701 -14.54 15.88 -1.86
C GLY A 701 -15.68 15.29 -1.03
N ALA A 702 -16.59 14.52 -1.64
CA ALA A 702 -17.64 13.81 -0.91
C ALA A 702 -17.08 12.80 0.09
N ARG A 703 -17.72 12.69 1.26
CA ARG A 703 -17.39 11.73 2.33
C ARG A 703 -18.66 10.93 2.68
N ASN A 704 -19.13 10.12 1.72
CA ASN A 704 -20.39 9.38 1.86
C ASN A 704 -20.35 8.28 2.92
N GLU A 705 -19.19 7.86 3.39
CA GLU A 705 -19.02 6.97 4.53
C GLU A 705 -19.62 7.56 5.82
N ILE A 706 -19.72 8.88 5.95
CA ILE A 706 -20.40 9.55 7.07
C ILE A 706 -21.88 9.15 7.08
N PHE A 707 -22.54 9.20 5.92
CA PHE A 707 -23.94 8.79 5.76
C PHE A 707 -24.12 7.27 5.94
N ALA A 708 -23.13 6.47 5.50
CA ALA A 708 -23.14 5.02 5.70
C ALA A 708 -23.10 4.62 7.21
N MET A 709 -22.55 5.48 8.07
CA MET A 709 -22.58 5.33 9.53
C MET A 709 -23.95 5.65 10.15
N GLN A 710 -24.87 6.26 9.39
CA GLN A 710 -26.25 6.59 9.81
C GLN A 710 -26.33 7.44 11.10
N PRO A 711 -25.66 8.60 11.18
CA PRO A 711 -25.67 9.44 12.38
C PRO A 711 -27.02 10.14 12.65
N ALA A 712 -27.90 10.24 11.65
CA ALA A 712 -29.23 10.82 11.76
C ALA A 712 -30.32 9.80 11.37
N PRO A 713 -31.55 9.95 11.89
CA PRO A 713 -32.62 8.99 11.62
C PRO A 713 -33.22 9.09 10.21
N ILE A 714 -33.09 10.23 9.54
CA ILE A 714 -33.51 10.45 8.15
C ILE A 714 -32.35 11.05 7.39
N GLN A 715 -32.00 10.45 6.26
CA GLN A 715 -30.92 10.89 5.38
C GLN A 715 -31.43 11.14 3.98
N VAL A 716 -31.10 12.30 3.42
CA VAL A 716 -31.66 12.82 2.18
C VAL A 716 -30.54 13.18 1.22
N SER A 717 -30.69 12.87 -0.06
CA SER A 717 -29.84 13.36 -1.15
C SER A 717 -30.50 14.54 -1.84
N TYR A 718 -29.74 15.61 -2.03
CA TYR A 718 -30.22 16.80 -2.73
C TYR A 718 -29.05 17.54 -3.42
N MET A 719 -29.29 18.15 -4.59
CA MET A 719 -28.29 18.92 -5.35
C MET A 719 -27.04 18.13 -5.72
N GLY A 720 -25.89 18.74 -5.79
CA GLY A 720 -24.54 18.19 -6.01
C GLY A 720 -24.43 17.14 -7.13
N PHE A 721 -25.14 16.04 -7.00
CA PHE A 721 -25.08 14.91 -7.90
C PHE A 721 -26.47 14.65 -8.55
N PRO A 722 -26.61 14.84 -9.89
CA PRO A 722 -27.90 14.67 -10.58
C PRO A 722 -28.17 13.20 -10.94
N GLY A 723 -28.34 12.35 -9.95
CA GLY A 723 -28.59 10.92 -10.12
C GLY A 723 -28.86 10.22 -8.81
N THR A 724 -29.14 8.91 -8.87
CA THR A 724 -29.31 8.07 -7.68
C THR A 724 -27.99 7.80 -6.99
N THR A 725 -27.99 7.82 -5.64
CA THR A 725 -26.81 7.41 -4.85
C THR A 725 -26.62 5.90 -4.84
N GLY A 726 -27.65 5.11 -5.14
CA GLY A 726 -27.62 3.66 -5.03
C GLY A 726 -27.50 3.16 -3.58
N ALA A 727 -27.60 4.05 -2.61
CA ALA A 727 -27.32 3.79 -1.21
C ALA A 727 -28.58 3.38 -0.44
N SER A 728 -28.50 2.27 0.31
CA SER A 728 -29.56 1.83 1.21
C SER A 728 -29.69 2.71 2.46
N TYR A 729 -28.67 3.49 2.76
CA TYR A 729 -28.61 4.41 3.91
C TYR A 729 -29.06 5.84 3.57
N ILE A 730 -29.52 6.10 2.35
CA ILE A 730 -30.19 7.35 1.94
C ILE A 730 -31.65 7.05 1.70
N ASP A 731 -32.54 7.69 2.49
CA ASP A 731 -33.97 7.40 2.46
C ASP A 731 -34.68 8.09 1.31
N TYR A 732 -34.34 9.34 1.06
CA TYR A 732 -35.04 10.19 0.12
C TYR A 732 -34.12 10.91 -0.86
N LEU A 733 -34.63 11.13 -2.08
CA LEU A 733 -34.06 12.05 -3.06
C LEU A 733 -35.07 13.17 -3.31
N VAL A 734 -34.67 14.42 -3.08
CA VAL A 734 -35.49 15.60 -3.41
C VAL A 734 -35.34 15.89 -4.91
N THR A 735 -36.45 15.88 -5.62
CA THR A 735 -36.55 16.05 -7.07
C THR A 735 -37.87 16.71 -7.45
N ASP A 736 -38.24 16.69 -8.71
CA ASP A 736 -39.57 17.07 -9.21
C ASP A 736 -40.15 16.03 -10.17
N GLU A 737 -41.43 16.15 -10.49
CA GLU A 737 -42.14 15.19 -11.35
C GLU A 737 -41.62 15.13 -12.81
N PHE A 738 -41.10 16.25 -13.30
CA PHE A 738 -40.51 16.25 -14.65
C PHE A 738 -39.14 15.59 -14.71
N VAL A 739 -38.28 15.92 -13.74
CA VAL A 739 -36.89 15.40 -13.69
C VAL A 739 -36.89 13.92 -13.37
N SER A 740 -37.67 13.49 -12.39
CA SER A 740 -37.76 12.09 -11.95
C SER A 740 -39.23 11.63 -11.94
N PRO A 741 -39.82 11.41 -13.10
CA PRO A 741 -41.24 11.01 -13.17
C PRO A 741 -41.44 9.64 -12.53
N THR A 742 -42.58 9.44 -11.91
CA THR A 742 -42.96 8.21 -11.19
C THR A 742 -42.75 6.94 -12.02
N ARG A 743 -42.96 7.00 -13.37
CA ARG A 743 -42.72 5.89 -14.29
C ARG A 743 -41.25 5.45 -14.37
N LEU A 744 -40.30 6.28 -13.97
CA LEU A 744 -38.84 5.99 -13.96
C LEU A 744 -38.33 5.72 -12.55
N SER A 745 -39.21 5.53 -11.56
CA SER A 745 -38.81 5.36 -10.15
C SER A 745 -37.89 4.15 -9.91
N GLN A 746 -37.92 3.15 -10.78
CA GLN A 746 -37.06 1.96 -10.69
C GLN A 746 -35.57 2.23 -10.90
N ILE A 747 -35.18 3.36 -11.52
CA ILE A 747 -33.76 3.71 -11.73
C ILE A 747 -33.15 4.43 -10.51
N TYR A 748 -33.90 4.59 -9.42
CA TYR A 748 -33.48 5.23 -8.17
C TYR A 748 -33.53 4.22 -7.01
N SER A 749 -32.62 4.30 -6.09
CA SER A 749 -32.65 3.53 -4.83
C SER A 749 -33.46 4.24 -3.74
N GLU A 750 -33.48 5.55 -3.80
CA GLU A 750 -34.15 6.42 -2.83
C GLU A 750 -35.65 6.54 -3.10
N LYS A 751 -36.43 6.95 -2.10
CA LYS A 751 -37.82 7.37 -2.30
C LYS A 751 -37.88 8.79 -2.83
N LEU A 752 -38.59 8.99 -3.92
CA LEU A 752 -38.67 10.28 -4.59
C LEU A 752 -39.59 11.24 -3.86
N VAL A 753 -39.08 12.43 -3.56
CA VAL A 753 -39.89 13.54 -3.03
C VAL A 753 -39.98 14.62 -4.09
N HIS A 754 -41.19 14.78 -4.65
CA HIS A 754 -41.41 15.70 -5.72
C HIS A 754 -41.81 17.08 -5.17
N LEU A 755 -40.93 18.07 -5.38
CA LEU A 755 -41.25 19.47 -5.12
C LEU A 755 -42.17 20.02 -6.24
N PRO A 756 -43.00 21.05 -5.94
CA PRO A 756 -43.73 21.79 -6.96
C PRO A 756 -42.77 22.49 -7.93
N HIS A 757 -43.19 22.62 -9.20
CA HIS A 757 -42.50 23.34 -10.27
C HIS A 757 -41.10 22.79 -10.63
N CYS A 758 -40.08 23.06 -9.83
CA CYS A 758 -38.69 22.66 -10.08
C CYS A 758 -37.96 22.36 -8.78
N TYR A 759 -37.19 21.27 -8.78
CA TYR A 759 -36.35 20.94 -7.63
C TYR A 759 -35.08 21.79 -7.58
N PHE A 760 -34.67 22.38 -8.70
CA PHE A 760 -33.36 23.04 -8.83
C PHE A 760 -33.46 24.48 -8.31
N VAL A 761 -32.90 24.73 -7.11
CA VAL A 761 -32.89 26.04 -6.46
C VAL A 761 -31.82 26.96 -7.06
N ASN A 762 -32.04 28.25 -6.96
CA ASN A 762 -31.08 29.26 -7.36
C ASN A 762 -31.20 30.53 -6.49
N ASP A 763 -30.21 31.43 -6.64
CA ASP A 763 -30.06 32.65 -5.83
C ASP A 763 -29.99 33.93 -6.66
N TYR A 764 -30.40 33.88 -7.95
CA TYR A 764 -30.20 35.03 -8.87
C TYR A 764 -30.99 36.27 -8.46
N LYS A 765 -32.21 36.09 -7.98
CA LYS A 765 -33.10 37.19 -7.57
C LYS A 765 -32.52 37.95 -6.37
N GLN A 766 -31.73 37.32 -5.52
CA GLN A 766 -31.09 37.92 -4.36
C GLN A 766 -29.70 38.51 -4.70
N LYS A 767 -28.92 37.86 -5.53
CA LYS A 767 -27.49 38.18 -5.72
C LYS A 767 -27.08 38.68 -7.11
N ASN A 768 -27.87 38.44 -8.13
CA ASN A 768 -27.49 38.74 -9.51
C ASN A 768 -28.45 39.69 -10.21
N ARG A 769 -29.14 40.59 -9.46
CA ARG A 769 -29.99 41.64 -10.05
C ARG A 769 -29.17 42.67 -10.80
N ASP A 770 -27.98 42.97 -10.36
CA ASP A 770 -27.05 43.90 -10.96
C ASP A 770 -26.73 43.57 -12.42
N VAL A 771 -26.68 42.28 -12.78
CA VAL A 771 -26.44 41.84 -14.17
C VAL A 771 -27.58 42.24 -15.14
N LEU A 772 -28.74 42.56 -14.60
CA LEU A 772 -29.88 43.05 -15.40
C LEU A 772 -29.81 44.57 -15.70
N ASN A 773 -28.86 45.29 -15.10
CA ASN A 773 -28.73 46.74 -15.31
C ASN A 773 -28.30 47.04 -16.75
N PRO A 774 -29.11 47.85 -17.51
CA PRO A 774 -28.78 48.23 -18.89
C PRO A 774 -27.44 48.96 -19.05
N VAL A 775 -26.97 49.66 -18.03
CA VAL A 775 -25.73 50.48 -18.08
C VAL A 775 -24.49 49.59 -18.20
N CYS A 776 -24.55 48.35 -17.72
CA CYS A 776 -23.42 47.42 -17.73
C CYS A 776 -23.50 46.39 -18.89
N ARG A 777 -24.11 46.76 -20.03
CA ARG A 777 -24.25 45.82 -21.18
C ARG A 777 -22.91 45.66 -21.92
N HIS A 778 -22.51 44.41 -22.13
CA HIS A 778 -21.45 44.01 -23.03
C HIS A 778 -21.90 44.14 -24.49
N LYS A 779 -20.99 44.26 -25.43
CA LYS A 779 -21.23 44.28 -26.89
C LYS A 779 -20.71 42.98 -27.49
N ARG A 780 -21.33 42.55 -28.58
CA ARG A 780 -20.87 41.36 -29.32
C ARG A 780 -19.41 41.47 -29.75
N ALA A 781 -18.99 42.67 -30.16
CA ALA A 781 -17.59 42.99 -30.54
C ALA A 781 -16.58 42.66 -29.42
N ASP A 782 -16.94 42.80 -28.15
CA ASP A 782 -16.05 42.53 -27.00
C ASP A 782 -15.65 41.05 -26.92
N TYR A 783 -16.44 40.18 -27.57
CA TYR A 783 -16.22 38.71 -27.56
C TYR A 783 -15.97 38.15 -28.98
N GLY A 784 -15.73 39.01 -29.97
CA GLY A 784 -15.51 38.61 -31.36
C GLY A 784 -16.74 38.02 -32.02
N LEU A 785 -17.95 38.36 -31.52
CA LEU A 785 -19.19 37.95 -32.10
C LEU A 785 -19.63 38.92 -33.22
N PRO A 786 -20.07 38.41 -34.40
CA PRO A 786 -20.56 39.30 -35.48
C PRO A 786 -21.90 39.90 -35.12
N GLU A 787 -22.08 41.17 -35.44
CA GLU A 787 -23.33 41.89 -35.14
C GLU A 787 -24.50 41.47 -36.06
N ASP A 788 -24.20 41.05 -37.27
CA ASP A 788 -25.15 40.72 -38.33
C ASP A 788 -25.58 39.26 -38.41
N LYS A 789 -24.94 38.39 -37.59
CA LYS A 789 -25.27 36.97 -37.58
C LYS A 789 -26.21 36.60 -36.44
N PHE A 790 -26.98 35.54 -36.66
CA PHE A 790 -27.72 34.86 -35.62
C PHE A 790 -26.75 34.03 -34.77
N ILE A 791 -26.76 34.22 -33.43
CA ILE A 791 -25.85 33.56 -32.54
C ILE A 791 -26.54 32.45 -31.75
N PHE A 792 -26.29 31.21 -32.14
CA PHE A 792 -26.56 30.05 -31.29
C PHE A 792 -25.48 29.96 -30.25
N ALA A 793 -25.78 29.51 -29.03
CA ALA A 793 -24.80 29.38 -27.98
C ALA A 793 -24.94 28.04 -27.23
N CYS A 794 -23.81 27.45 -26.84
CA CYS A 794 -23.78 26.39 -25.87
C CYS A 794 -22.57 26.61 -24.95
N PHE A 795 -22.84 26.86 -23.65
CA PHE A 795 -21.79 27.15 -22.64
C PHE A 795 -21.52 25.94 -21.74
N ASN A 796 -22.01 24.77 -22.11
CA ASN A 796 -21.75 23.53 -21.39
C ASN A 796 -20.30 23.08 -21.57
N GLN A 797 -19.78 22.35 -20.59
CA GLN A 797 -18.50 21.67 -20.71
C GLN A 797 -18.52 20.65 -21.86
N LEU A 798 -17.41 20.54 -22.58
CA LEU A 798 -17.32 19.76 -23.79
C LEU A 798 -17.63 18.27 -23.60
N TYR A 799 -17.37 17.70 -22.41
CA TYR A 799 -17.68 16.29 -22.14
C TYR A 799 -19.19 15.95 -22.19
N LYS A 800 -20.06 16.96 -22.15
CA LYS A 800 -21.52 16.81 -22.26
C LYS A 800 -22.00 16.68 -23.69
N MET A 801 -21.14 16.96 -24.68
CA MET A 801 -21.40 16.86 -26.08
C MET A 801 -21.13 15.45 -26.61
N ASP A 802 -21.90 15.04 -27.59
CA ASP A 802 -21.68 13.84 -28.37
C ASP A 802 -21.78 14.13 -29.88
N PRO A 803 -21.38 13.18 -30.75
CA PRO A 803 -21.48 13.35 -32.20
C PRO A 803 -22.90 13.66 -32.71
N ASP A 804 -23.95 13.07 -32.11
CA ASP A 804 -25.30 13.18 -32.59
C ASP A 804 -25.84 14.60 -32.43
N ILE A 805 -25.62 15.18 -31.24
CA ILE A 805 -26.04 16.59 -31.00
C ILE A 805 -25.18 17.56 -31.81
N PHE A 806 -23.86 17.30 -31.92
CA PHE A 806 -22.98 18.19 -32.67
C PHE A 806 -23.27 18.15 -34.19
N ASN A 807 -23.63 16.98 -34.76
CA ASN A 807 -24.10 16.83 -36.11
C ASN A 807 -25.40 17.61 -36.31
N THR A 808 -26.34 17.54 -35.35
CA THR A 808 -27.58 18.31 -35.36
C THR A 808 -27.28 19.81 -35.41
N TRP A 809 -26.31 20.30 -34.60
CA TRP A 809 -25.92 21.71 -34.67
C TRP A 809 -25.25 22.09 -35.98
N CYS A 810 -24.44 21.22 -36.57
CA CYS A 810 -23.87 21.43 -37.90
C CYS A 810 -24.97 21.54 -38.98
N ASN A 811 -26.03 20.72 -38.87
CA ASN A 811 -27.18 20.81 -39.77
C ASN A 811 -27.94 22.13 -39.62
N ILE A 812 -28.16 22.56 -38.35
CA ILE A 812 -28.78 23.87 -38.06
C ILE A 812 -27.96 25.00 -38.71
N LEU A 813 -26.64 25.01 -38.53
CA LEU A 813 -25.76 26.03 -39.12
C LEU A 813 -25.75 26.04 -40.65
N LYS A 814 -25.87 24.87 -41.28
CA LYS A 814 -25.99 24.76 -42.75
C LYS A 814 -27.35 25.30 -43.28
N ARG A 815 -28.42 25.05 -42.49
CA ARG A 815 -29.80 25.53 -42.84
C ARG A 815 -29.96 27.01 -42.53
N VAL A 816 -29.19 27.59 -41.60
CA VAL A 816 -29.18 29.03 -41.27
C VAL A 816 -27.79 29.60 -41.62
N PRO A 817 -27.50 29.90 -42.91
CA PRO A 817 -26.15 30.25 -43.34
C PRO A 817 -25.58 31.52 -42.68
N ASN A 818 -26.46 32.50 -42.30
CA ASN A 818 -26.09 33.71 -41.61
C ASN A 818 -26.15 33.54 -40.09
N SER A 819 -25.52 32.43 -39.57
CA SER A 819 -25.47 32.13 -38.15
C SER A 819 -24.08 31.70 -37.71
N ALA A 820 -23.86 31.69 -36.41
CA ALA A 820 -22.67 31.13 -35.80
C ALA A 820 -23.02 30.44 -34.49
N LEU A 821 -22.27 29.42 -34.15
CA LEU A 821 -22.33 28.67 -32.87
C LEU A 821 -21.21 29.16 -31.94
N TRP A 822 -21.60 29.70 -30.79
CA TRP A 822 -20.70 30.21 -29.75
C TRP A 822 -20.48 29.17 -28.65
N LEU A 823 -19.27 28.73 -28.48
CA LEU A 823 -18.84 27.69 -27.52
C LEU A 823 -17.78 28.25 -26.54
N LEU A 824 -17.58 27.53 -25.46
CA LEU A 824 -16.49 27.82 -24.49
C LEU A 824 -15.27 26.88 -24.70
N ARG A 825 -14.07 27.43 -24.51
CA ARG A 825 -12.81 26.64 -24.37
C ARG A 825 -12.77 25.97 -23.02
N PHE A 826 -13.54 24.90 -22.83
CA PHE A 826 -13.62 24.20 -21.56
C PHE A 826 -13.68 22.69 -21.71
N PRO A 827 -12.52 22.01 -21.90
CA PRO A 827 -11.15 22.53 -21.97
C PRO A 827 -10.77 23.08 -23.36
N ALA A 828 -9.73 23.94 -23.38
CA ALA A 828 -9.24 24.53 -24.64
C ALA A 828 -8.79 23.48 -25.69
N ALA A 829 -8.28 22.32 -25.25
CA ALA A 829 -7.82 21.24 -26.11
C ALA A 829 -8.91 20.66 -27.05
N GLY A 830 -10.21 20.84 -26.74
CA GLY A 830 -11.32 20.39 -27.56
C GLY A 830 -11.61 21.27 -28.78
N GLU A 831 -11.17 22.54 -28.78
CA GLU A 831 -11.48 23.48 -29.87
C GLU A 831 -11.01 22.99 -31.23
N THR A 832 -9.78 22.53 -31.33
CA THR A 832 -9.18 22.07 -32.59
C THR A 832 -9.94 20.89 -33.17
N ARG A 833 -10.38 19.93 -32.35
CA ARG A 833 -11.13 18.76 -32.77
C ARG A 833 -12.54 19.14 -33.24
N LEU A 834 -13.24 19.96 -32.48
CA LEU A 834 -14.58 20.41 -32.84
C LEU A 834 -14.58 21.24 -34.14
N ARG A 835 -13.57 22.11 -34.34
CA ARG A 835 -13.41 22.83 -35.61
C ARG A 835 -13.17 21.90 -36.81
N ALA A 836 -12.29 20.90 -36.62
CA ALA A 836 -12.02 19.89 -37.65
C ALA A 836 -13.24 19.05 -37.95
N TYR A 837 -13.98 18.63 -36.93
CA TYR A 837 -15.23 17.89 -37.12
C TYR A 837 -16.30 18.71 -37.84
N ALA A 838 -16.50 19.96 -37.45
CA ALA A 838 -17.44 20.87 -38.11
C ALA A 838 -17.08 21.12 -39.59
N ALA A 839 -15.79 21.31 -39.87
CA ALA A 839 -15.31 21.46 -41.26
C ALA A 839 -15.55 20.20 -42.09
N ALA A 840 -15.35 19.01 -41.51
CA ALA A 840 -15.69 17.73 -42.18
C ALA A 840 -17.19 17.58 -42.46
N GLN A 841 -18.06 18.22 -41.67
CA GLN A 841 -19.50 18.30 -41.90
C GLN A 841 -19.91 19.44 -42.84
N GLY A 842 -18.99 20.21 -43.37
CA GLY A 842 -19.26 21.30 -44.34
C GLY A 842 -19.65 22.63 -43.68
N VAL A 843 -19.42 22.81 -42.39
CA VAL A 843 -19.64 24.09 -41.69
C VAL A 843 -18.44 25.02 -41.94
N LYS A 844 -18.71 26.28 -42.18
CA LYS A 844 -17.67 27.28 -42.45
C LYS A 844 -16.91 27.64 -41.15
N PRO A 845 -15.58 27.92 -41.21
CA PRO A 845 -14.77 28.24 -40.03
C PRO A 845 -15.28 29.42 -39.22
N ASP A 846 -15.89 30.43 -39.87
CA ASP A 846 -16.45 31.63 -39.25
C ASP A 846 -17.82 31.42 -38.58
N GLN A 847 -18.38 30.22 -38.72
CA GLN A 847 -19.61 29.84 -38.04
C GLN A 847 -19.37 29.18 -36.68
N ILE A 848 -18.10 28.90 -36.27
CA ILE A 848 -17.77 28.35 -34.94
C ILE A 848 -16.91 29.37 -34.21
N ILE A 849 -17.44 29.89 -33.12
CA ILE A 849 -16.75 30.89 -32.31
C ILE A 849 -16.46 30.33 -30.89
N PHE A 850 -15.26 30.49 -30.40
CA PHE A 850 -14.87 30.07 -29.06
C PHE A 850 -14.45 31.27 -28.23
N THR A 851 -14.87 31.28 -26.97
CA THR A 851 -14.40 32.23 -25.96
C THR A 851 -13.95 31.50 -24.70
N ASP A 852 -13.19 32.18 -23.86
CA ASP A 852 -12.73 31.61 -22.59
C ASP A 852 -13.84 31.61 -21.54
N VAL A 853 -13.66 30.79 -20.50
CA VAL A 853 -14.54 30.78 -19.33
C VAL A 853 -14.44 32.12 -18.60
N ALA A 854 -15.55 32.72 -18.22
CA ALA A 854 -15.64 34.00 -17.51
C ALA A 854 -16.11 33.79 -16.05
N VAL A 855 -15.90 34.77 -15.21
CA VAL A 855 -16.50 34.85 -13.87
C VAL A 855 -18.01 34.91 -13.96
N LYS A 856 -18.74 34.48 -12.91
CA LYS A 856 -20.18 34.22 -12.97
C LYS A 856 -20.99 35.41 -13.48
N ASN A 857 -20.79 36.63 -12.94
CA ASN A 857 -21.57 37.81 -13.35
C ASN A 857 -21.32 38.23 -14.81
N GLU A 858 -20.07 38.16 -15.26
CA GLU A 858 -19.72 38.36 -16.66
C GLU A 858 -20.32 37.28 -17.56
N HIS A 859 -20.28 36.03 -17.14
CA HIS A 859 -20.87 34.92 -17.89
C HIS A 859 -22.38 35.15 -18.10
N ILE A 860 -23.12 35.54 -17.09
CA ILE A 860 -24.55 35.80 -17.20
C ILE A 860 -24.80 37.00 -18.13
N ARG A 861 -24.04 38.13 -17.97
CA ARG A 861 -24.20 39.32 -18.81
C ARG A 861 -23.93 39.04 -20.29
N ARG A 862 -22.82 38.36 -20.61
CA ARG A 862 -22.47 38.03 -21.99
C ARG A 862 -23.40 37.03 -22.61
N SER A 863 -24.05 36.15 -21.83
CA SER A 863 -25.02 35.18 -22.32
C SER A 863 -26.22 35.86 -23.02
N ALA A 864 -26.60 37.08 -22.61
CA ALA A 864 -27.63 37.87 -23.24
C ALA A 864 -27.28 38.37 -24.66
N LEU A 865 -26.04 38.17 -25.13
CA LEU A 865 -25.61 38.53 -26.48
C LEU A 865 -25.93 37.43 -27.51
N ALA A 866 -26.20 36.22 -27.06
CA ALA A 866 -26.70 35.13 -27.92
C ALA A 866 -28.20 35.28 -28.16
N ASP A 867 -28.70 34.64 -29.24
CA ASP A 867 -30.09 34.67 -29.63
C ASP A 867 -30.86 33.44 -29.15
N LEU A 868 -30.17 32.24 -29.11
CA LEU A 868 -30.80 30.99 -28.72
C LEU A 868 -29.73 30.06 -28.10
N PHE A 869 -30.03 29.47 -26.95
CA PHE A 869 -29.16 28.47 -26.33
C PHE A 869 -29.52 27.05 -26.77
N LEU A 870 -28.56 26.32 -27.24
CA LEU A 870 -28.65 24.94 -27.66
C LEU A 870 -28.13 24.00 -26.58
N ASP A 871 -29.00 23.34 -25.85
CA ASP A 871 -28.62 22.46 -24.74
C ASP A 871 -28.17 21.07 -25.21
N THR A 872 -27.40 20.41 -24.40
CA THR A 872 -26.84 19.06 -24.62
C THR A 872 -27.73 17.96 -24.03
N PRO A 873 -28.30 17.04 -24.86
CA PRO A 873 -29.21 16.00 -24.36
C PRO A 873 -28.56 14.96 -23.46
N LEU A 874 -27.30 14.60 -23.71
CA LEU A 874 -26.59 13.56 -22.94
C LEU A 874 -26.41 13.93 -21.45
N CYS A 875 -26.17 15.20 -21.18
CA CYS A 875 -26.17 15.82 -19.86
C CYS A 875 -26.49 17.32 -20.02
N ASN A 876 -27.59 17.77 -19.47
CA ASN A 876 -28.05 19.14 -19.65
C ASN A 876 -27.16 20.21 -19.02
N GLY A 877 -27.35 21.45 -19.43
CA GLY A 877 -26.91 22.63 -18.67
C GLY A 877 -27.79 22.84 -17.45
N HIS A 878 -27.31 22.48 -16.28
CA HIS A 878 -28.01 22.67 -15.01
C HIS A 878 -27.87 24.12 -14.53
N THR A 879 -26.74 24.43 -13.89
CA THR A 879 -26.38 25.82 -13.51
C THR A 879 -26.32 26.73 -14.73
N THR A 880 -25.70 26.25 -15.82
CA THR A 880 -25.62 27.00 -17.09
C THR A 880 -27.03 27.28 -17.65
N GLY A 881 -27.94 26.32 -17.59
CA GLY A 881 -29.33 26.53 -18.01
C GLY A 881 -30.04 27.63 -17.21
N THR A 882 -29.81 27.62 -15.88
CA THR A 882 -30.37 28.67 -15.00
C THR A 882 -29.73 30.04 -15.27
N ASP A 883 -28.39 30.09 -15.53
CA ASP A 883 -27.65 31.31 -15.88
C ASP A 883 -28.26 31.99 -17.14
N VAL A 884 -28.44 31.19 -18.17
CA VAL A 884 -28.92 31.75 -19.46
C VAL A 884 -30.40 32.14 -19.43
N LEU A 885 -31.27 31.41 -18.72
CA LEU A 885 -32.63 31.80 -18.48
C LEU A 885 -32.77 33.10 -17.68
N TRP A 886 -31.89 33.29 -16.66
CA TRP A 886 -31.83 34.57 -15.91
C TRP A 886 -31.39 35.73 -16.80
N ALA A 887 -30.42 35.47 -17.71
CA ALA A 887 -30.02 36.46 -18.72
C ALA A 887 -31.15 36.83 -19.72
N GLY A 888 -32.17 36.00 -19.78
CA GLY A 888 -33.30 36.14 -20.73
C GLY A 888 -33.05 35.51 -22.10
N LEU A 889 -32.17 34.49 -22.14
CA LEU A 889 -31.86 33.72 -23.34
C LEU A 889 -32.72 32.43 -23.38
N PRO A 890 -33.57 32.20 -24.38
CA PRO A 890 -34.35 30.99 -24.52
C PRO A 890 -33.47 29.77 -24.78
N ILE A 891 -33.92 28.60 -24.34
CA ILE A 891 -33.23 27.31 -24.47
C ILE A 891 -34.01 26.39 -25.38
N ILE A 892 -33.31 25.54 -26.18
CA ILE A 892 -33.87 24.33 -26.75
C ILE A 892 -33.22 23.14 -26.04
N THR A 893 -34.03 22.27 -25.45
CA THR A 893 -33.56 21.09 -24.70
C THR A 893 -34.38 19.85 -25.06
N LEU A 894 -33.67 18.69 -25.09
CA LEU A 894 -34.26 17.39 -25.35
C LEU A 894 -34.06 16.48 -24.11
N PRO A 895 -35.14 16.22 -23.34
CA PRO A 895 -35.05 15.33 -22.18
C PRO A 895 -34.97 13.85 -22.61
N LEU A 896 -34.04 13.10 -22.01
CA LEU A 896 -33.93 11.64 -22.12
C LEU A 896 -34.40 10.95 -20.83
N GLU A 897 -33.90 9.78 -20.49
CA GLU A 897 -34.38 9.00 -19.34
C GLU A 897 -33.65 9.29 -18.02
N LYS A 898 -32.37 9.57 -18.08
CA LYS A 898 -31.57 9.83 -16.84
C LYS A 898 -31.90 11.21 -16.26
N MET A 899 -31.81 11.34 -14.95
CA MET A 899 -32.02 12.59 -14.20
C MET A 899 -31.30 13.78 -14.84
N ALA A 900 -30.00 13.63 -15.10
CA ALA A 900 -29.15 14.70 -15.65
C ALA A 900 -29.53 15.18 -17.03
N THR A 901 -30.35 14.43 -17.76
CA THR A 901 -30.85 14.76 -19.10
C THR A 901 -32.19 15.49 -19.10
N ARG A 902 -32.79 15.75 -17.93
CA ARG A 902 -34.15 16.27 -17.77
C ARG A 902 -34.22 17.60 -17.03
N VAL A 903 -33.11 18.01 -16.41
CA VAL A 903 -33.04 19.19 -15.55
C VAL A 903 -33.38 20.48 -16.33
N ALA A 904 -32.79 20.67 -17.52
CA ALA A 904 -33.04 21.87 -18.29
C ALA A 904 -34.55 21.99 -18.72
N GLY A 905 -35.19 20.85 -18.98
CA GLY A 905 -36.63 20.83 -19.22
C GLY A 905 -37.46 21.30 -18.01
N SER A 906 -37.09 20.84 -16.82
CA SER A 906 -37.74 21.32 -15.58
C SER A 906 -37.54 22.82 -15.35
N LEU A 907 -36.30 23.34 -15.62
CA LEU A 907 -36.04 24.79 -15.56
C LEU A 907 -36.95 25.56 -16.52
N CYS A 908 -37.10 25.08 -17.76
CA CYS A 908 -37.95 25.70 -18.77
C CYS A 908 -39.45 25.70 -18.35
N LEU A 909 -39.95 24.58 -17.82
CA LEU A 909 -41.33 24.48 -17.35
C LEU A 909 -41.57 25.45 -16.19
N ALA A 910 -40.66 25.60 -15.26
CA ALA A 910 -40.79 26.49 -14.12
C ALA A 910 -40.75 28.00 -14.49
N THR A 911 -40.42 28.34 -15.75
CA THR A 911 -40.62 29.70 -16.30
C THR A 911 -42.05 29.91 -16.82
N GLY A 912 -42.84 28.87 -16.97
CA GLY A 912 -44.16 28.89 -17.66
C GLY A 912 -44.07 28.85 -19.19
N LEU A 913 -42.85 28.69 -19.76
CA LEU A 913 -42.60 28.73 -21.21
C LEU A 913 -42.05 27.40 -21.77
N GLY A 914 -42.17 26.31 -21.04
CA GLY A 914 -41.56 25.02 -21.34
C GLY A 914 -42.00 24.46 -22.70
N ASP A 915 -43.25 24.58 -23.10
CA ASP A 915 -43.79 24.05 -24.37
C ASP A 915 -43.07 24.59 -25.61
N GLU A 916 -42.52 25.80 -25.52
CA GLU A 916 -41.79 26.43 -26.62
C GLU A 916 -40.30 26.05 -26.67
N MET A 917 -39.77 25.54 -25.56
CA MET A 917 -38.34 25.27 -25.35
C MET A 917 -38.01 23.77 -25.30
N ILE A 918 -38.96 22.92 -24.92
CA ILE A 918 -38.75 21.47 -24.81
C ILE A 918 -39.14 20.79 -26.12
N VAL A 919 -38.32 19.84 -26.57
CA VAL A 919 -38.54 19.02 -27.78
C VAL A 919 -38.47 17.53 -27.43
N ASN A 920 -38.97 16.65 -28.31
CA ASN A 920 -39.10 15.22 -28.07
C ASN A 920 -38.18 14.36 -28.95
N SER A 921 -37.44 14.96 -29.89
CA SER A 921 -36.50 14.26 -30.76
C SER A 921 -35.43 15.22 -31.28
N LEU A 922 -34.28 14.68 -31.73
CA LEU A 922 -33.22 15.46 -32.39
C LEU A 922 -33.76 16.13 -33.69
N LYS A 923 -34.71 15.50 -34.40
CA LYS A 923 -35.34 16.11 -35.58
C LYS A 923 -36.14 17.34 -35.18
N GLU A 924 -36.98 17.23 -34.14
CA GLU A 924 -37.74 18.38 -33.63
C GLU A 924 -36.80 19.46 -33.05
N TYR A 925 -35.70 19.06 -32.47
CA TYR A 925 -34.65 19.97 -31.98
C TYR A 925 -34.10 20.85 -33.10
N GLU A 926 -33.71 20.22 -34.22
CA GLU A 926 -33.22 20.91 -35.41
C GLU A 926 -34.31 21.82 -36.01
N GLU A 927 -35.53 21.30 -36.22
CA GLU A 927 -36.63 22.06 -36.76
C GLU A 927 -37.01 23.27 -35.90
N ARG A 928 -37.06 23.12 -34.58
CA ARG A 928 -37.38 24.18 -33.63
C ARG A 928 -36.32 25.28 -33.65
N ALA A 929 -35.05 24.92 -33.65
CA ALA A 929 -33.93 25.87 -33.70
C ALA A 929 -33.93 26.67 -35.00
N VAL A 930 -34.10 26.00 -36.15
CA VAL A 930 -34.19 26.65 -37.46
C VAL A 930 -35.40 27.57 -37.55
N ALA A 931 -36.58 27.11 -37.13
CA ALA A 931 -37.82 27.89 -37.18
C ALA A 931 -37.76 29.15 -36.31
N LEU A 932 -37.09 29.13 -35.18
CA LEU A 932 -36.87 30.31 -34.34
C LEU A 932 -35.83 31.26 -34.95
N ALA A 933 -34.81 30.76 -35.62
CA ALA A 933 -33.80 31.57 -36.27
C ALA A 933 -34.32 32.26 -37.54
N GLU A 934 -35.23 31.61 -38.29
CA GLU A 934 -35.85 32.14 -39.49
C GLU A 934 -37.02 33.07 -39.17
N ASN A 935 -37.56 33.06 -37.93
CA ASN A 935 -38.65 33.92 -37.49
C ASN A 935 -38.27 34.84 -36.33
N PRO A 936 -37.56 35.96 -36.57
CA PRO A 936 -37.10 36.87 -35.53
C PRO A 936 -38.22 37.41 -34.63
N SER A 937 -39.43 37.62 -35.18
CA SER A 937 -40.58 38.12 -34.40
C SER A 937 -41.04 37.09 -33.35
N LYS A 938 -41.07 35.80 -33.70
CA LYS A 938 -41.44 34.73 -32.79
C LYS A 938 -40.39 34.57 -31.67
N LEU A 939 -39.12 34.60 -32.05
CA LEU A 939 -38.01 34.53 -31.07
C LEU A 939 -38.03 35.74 -30.13
N GLN A 940 -38.22 36.96 -30.68
CA GLN A 940 -38.26 38.18 -29.88
C GLN A 940 -39.47 38.16 -28.92
N ALA A 941 -40.61 37.66 -29.34
CA ALA A 941 -41.78 37.47 -28.47
C ALA A 941 -41.48 36.51 -27.31
N LEU A 942 -40.82 35.35 -27.59
CA LEU A 942 -40.41 34.37 -26.57
C LEU A 942 -39.40 34.99 -25.61
N THR A 943 -38.37 35.69 -26.13
CA THR A 943 -37.33 36.37 -25.33
C THR A 943 -37.95 37.46 -24.43
N ASN A 944 -38.87 38.25 -24.96
CA ASN A 944 -39.56 39.30 -24.18
C ASN A 944 -40.44 38.73 -23.09
N ARG A 945 -41.15 37.64 -23.37
CA ARG A 945 -41.94 36.91 -22.33
C ARG A 945 -41.03 36.35 -21.25
N LEU A 946 -39.93 35.71 -21.61
CA LEU A 946 -38.97 35.17 -20.66
C LEU A 946 -38.38 36.29 -19.74
N LYS A 947 -38.03 37.44 -20.33
CA LYS A 947 -37.56 38.60 -19.56
C LYS A 947 -38.64 39.20 -18.65
N ALA A 948 -39.91 39.15 -19.06
CA ALA A 948 -41.05 39.64 -18.25
C ALA A 948 -41.32 38.73 -17.05
N VAL A 949 -41.33 37.39 -17.25
CA VAL A 949 -41.69 36.42 -16.19
C VAL A 949 -40.58 36.12 -15.21
N ARG A 950 -39.31 36.34 -15.52
CA ARG A 950 -38.18 35.95 -14.65
C ARG A 950 -38.22 36.51 -13.22
N MET A 951 -38.92 37.64 -13.00
CA MET A 951 -39.04 38.21 -11.66
C MET A 951 -40.21 37.62 -10.86
N THR A 952 -41.16 36.95 -11.50
CA THR A 952 -42.38 36.44 -10.89
C THR A 952 -42.54 34.92 -10.98
N CYS A 953 -41.89 34.25 -11.96
CA CYS A 953 -42.04 32.82 -12.17
C CYS A 953 -41.49 32.01 -11.00
N PRO A 954 -42.02 30.79 -10.77
CA PRO A 954 -41.57 29.89 -9.69
C PRO A 954 -40.08 29.55 -9.73
N LEU A 955 -39.46 29.50 -10.94
CA LEU A 955 -38.03 29.13 -11.09
C LEU A 955 -37.12 30.03 -10.25
N PHE A 956 -37.38 31.34 -10.19
CA PHE A 956 -36.50 32.31 -9.49
C PHE A 956 -37.06 32.76 -8.15
N ASP A 957 -38.15 32.15 -7.65
CA ASP A 957 -38.68 32.43 -6.32
C ASP A 957 -38.08 31.52 -5.26
N THR A 958 -36.88 31.89 -4.81
CA THR A 958 -36.11 31.11 -3.80
C THR A 958 -36.86 30.97 -2.49
N LYS A 959 -37.61 32.00 -2.05
CA LYS A 959 -38.38 31.94 -0.79
C LYS A 959 -39.51 30.93 -0.87
N ARG A 960 -40.27 30.92 -1.96
CA ARG A 960 -41.28 29.92 -2.29
C ARG A 960 -40.71 28.51 -2.31
N TRP A 961 -39.58 28.37 -2.94
CA TRP A 961 -38.88 27.10 -3.01
C TRP A 961 -38.49 26.58 -1.63
N VAL A 962 -37.89 27.43 -0.76
CA VAL A 962 -37.51 27.06 0.62
C VAL A 962 -38.73 26.62 1.44
N LEU A 963 -39.85 27.32 1.31
CA LEU A 963 -41.10 26.92 1.97
C LEU A 963 -41.58 25.53 1.58
N ASN A 964 -41.51 25.19 0.29
CA ASN A 964 -41.84 23.85 -0.23
C ASN A 964 -40.85 22.79 0.27
N LEU A 965 -39.57 23.12 0.35
CA LEU A 965 -38.57 22.23 0.92
C LEU A 965 -38.84 21.94 2.41
N GLU A 966 -39.21 22.95 3.18
CA GLU A 966 -39.56 22.75 4.59
C GLU A 966 -40.79 21.85 4.73
N ARG A 967 -41.82 22.02 3.89
CA ARG A 967 -42.99 21.11 3.83
C ARG A 967 -42.57 19.66 3.58
N ALA A 968 -41.57 19.46 2.67
CA ALA A 968 -41.00 18.13 2.43
C ALA A 968 -40.37 17.58 3.68
N TYR A 969 -39.52 18.35 4.36
CA TYR A 969 -38.83 17.90 5.57
C TYR A 969 -39.81 17.61 6.74
N PHE A 970 -40.80 18.44 6.95
CA PHE A 970 -41.83 18.18 7.96
C PHE A 970 -42.63 16.91 7.64
N LYS A 971 -42.92 16.66 6.37
CA LYS A 971 -43.61 15.44 5.95
C LYS A 971 -42.77 14.21 6.17
N MET A 972 -41.46 14.26 5.85
CA MET A 972 -40.52 13.17 6.13
C MET A 972 -40.46 12.86 7.63
N TRP A 973 -40.35 13.91 8.47
CA TRP A 973 -40.32 13.77 9.91
C TRP A 973 -41.63 13.21 10.47
N TYR A 974 -42.77 13.67 9.97
CA TYR A 974 -44.10 13.15 10.34
C TYR A 974 -44.22 11.65 10.03
N LEU A 975 -43.83 11.23 8.86
CA LEU A 975 -43.82 9.80 8.47
C LEU A 975 -42.94 8.97 9.41
N TYR A 976 -41.77 9.47 9.76
CA TYR A 976 -40.86 8.80 10.69
C TYR A 976 -41.45 8.68 12.10
N CYS A 977 -42.04 9.75 12.63
CA CYS A 977 -42.70 9.75 13.93
C CYS A 977 -43.90 8.80 13.99
N SER A 978 -44.63 8.66 12.89
CA SER A 978 -45.77 7.75 12.76
C SER A 978 -45.37 6.27 12.60
N GLY A 979 -44.06 5.96 12.61
CA GLY A 979 -43.55 4.59 12.46
C GLY A 979 -43.58 4.06 11.02
N ASN A 980 -43.89 4.90 10.04
CA ASN A 980 -43.91 4.51 8.65
C ASN A 980 -42.49 4.40 8.08
N HIS A 981 -42.28 3.43 7.19
CA HIS A 981 -41.08 3.39 6.37
C HIS A 981 -41.05 4.57 5.38
N PRO A 982 -39.85 4.97 4.92
CA PRO A 982 -39.73 5.97 3.84
C PRO A 982 -40.59 5.59 2.63
N GLN A 983 -41.37 6.53 2.13
CA GLN A 983 -42.25 6.35 0.97
C GLN A 983 -42.26 7.61 0.09
N PRO A 984 -42.45 7.45 -1.24
CA PRO A 984 -42.46 8.59 -2.14
C PRO A 984 -43.73 9.45 -1.89
N PHE A 985 -43.56 10.77 -2.06
CA PHE A 985 -44.72 11.70 -1.98
C PHE A 985 -44.46 12.97 -2.79
N LYS A 986 -45.56 13.69 -3.06
CA LYS A 986 -45.53 15.02 -3.66
C LYS A 986 -45.80 16.09 -2.58
N VAL A 987 -45.09 17.20 -2.69
CA VAL A 987 -45.33 18.40 -1.93
C VAL A 987 -46.39 19.22 -2.66
N MET A 988 -47.40 19.69 -1.93
CA MET A 988 -48.50 20.47 -2.50
C MET A 988 -48.45 21.90 -1.97
N GLU A 989 -48.72 22.86 -2.83
CA GLU A 989 -48.95 24.25 -2.48
C GLU A 989 -50.46 24.51 -2.27
N ASN A 990 -50.83 25.53 -1.50
CA ASN A 990 -52.19 26.00 -1.40
C ASN A 990 -52.44 27.07 -2.47
N ASP A 991 -53.59 27.02 -3.16
CA ASP A 991 -53.92 27.84 -4.33
C ASP A 991 -53.85 29.37 -4.06
N ASN A 992 -53.92 29.80 -2.80
CA ASN A 992 -53.91 31.22 -2.42
C ASN A 992 -52.55 31.74 -1.94
N GLU A 993 -51.52 30.90 -1.82
CA GLU A 993 -50.22 31.31 -1.26
C GLU A 993 -49.35 32.11 -2.22
N PHE A 994 -49.54 31.89 -3.54
CA PHE A 994 -48.72 32.49 -4.58
C PHE A 994 -49.60 33.01 -5.74
N PRO A 995 -50.15 34.21 -5.65
CA PRO A 995 -51.13 34.76 -6.59
C PRO A 995 -50.55 35.10 -7.99
N TYR A 996 -49.26 34.88 -8.25
CA TYR A 996 -48.61 35.19 -9.50
C TYR A 996 -48.59 34.02 -10.50
N ASP A 997 -49.20 32.88 -10.19
CA ASP A 997 -49.21 31.71 -11.05
C ASP A 997 -50.35 31.72 -12.09
N THR A 998 -51.22 32.77 -12.10
CA THR A 998 -52.34 32.94 -13.05
C THR A 998 -51.97 33.85 -14.26
#